data_cc7f79e9c74d00c5d56bf77f48606c8d
#
_entry.id   cc7f79e9c74d00c5d56bf77f48606c8d
#
_cell.length_a   1.000
_cell.length_b   1.000
_cell.length_c   1.000
_cell.angle_alpha   90.00
_cell.angle_beta   90.00
_cell.angle_gamma   90.00
#
_symmetry.space_group_name_H-M   'P 1'
#
loop_
_entity.id
_entity.type
_entity.pdbx_description
1 polymer ?
#
loop_
_entity_poly.entity_id
_entity_poly.type
_entity_poly.pdbx_seq_one_letter_code
_entity_poly.pdbx_strand_id
1 'polypeptide(L)'
;MTKIIDNTKETLKDVLNRELEEVSEIAIATAYFNISGFGDIEEGLDDKPLRLLLGRPPEESIKWEDEILRELEEYEDDPQYFRLLQRAISFFESPSREVRIVEGRFFHGKAFVGAHPSLKEVRRGFAVVGSSNFTHGGLVANRELNMFTTDREAVQELADWFERQWSDDMSRDYKEEFLSKLKTYVTSWSPYEVVAKALWETYKKDIEKWEKSALETLYPHQRLSFVSALEKLEKYGGVIIADSIGLGKTKTALALIHEYRRKGTKALLIAPKSILDTTWSNEMRDTDIHVERVNMEMLSADPSVVERYLQDNYKPGLVVIDEAHYFRHPNTNRYEALSHLLTATGAKVVLITATPVNTSLMDLYHLLALYLPDDVIYSEYKMGLKSYFVECQKKWLNKEPIDMDDLLRMFVVRHSRELAKAISNLKFPDRVLRTISYDLGIDVSKLYEVLERLNFAYYELAIERLSGEFRLPDGTLIPEYKEEEKIEKFKELVKIVQRINFLKRLESSSEAFKKSVERLKKYIEYANKYARERSVFIPPRLKGDLFRLLDNEEPGHLPKVEEVFSKKPELLEKCRLSEEEVRVFVQRNEEDLKLLDEALSMLPNRDPKIQSLLQVLEEIYPTLKDRNGVIIFTVYADTARYLYQSLRQKGFDRLIIVTGEGGEKASGERLEEAKAVNEFTKHGGVMISTDVLSAGQNLQNAQYVVNYDFPWNPVILIQRAGRVDRIGSHYDKIYLYNVLPSRGSPDDPTTLEHFLNLMTRLYERLEAIRETVGIDASTLGEEAAPKDFSDQLRIADGDKTILEELEKRIEQFTRDPLDDLARIINEQGLDWVKQLPNGIGAIKRGERSGVFALFKDDENEEYYWRLKWLDSGETIGNPTEITSTLLSGEVHNKGDIINYDQLIDKLKQLKEELIKELEKRRSIDITIGDTPIHTNKIVRIIYDALEKSGEYELAVRFRKASNDPLVVRLLKKALDEGRLVEVARKLLSSGIKESRSTEHKPLKLKRICWCIITPR
;
A
#
# COMPACT_ATOMS: atom_id res chain seq x y z
N MET A 1 62.43 -22.93 -33.88
CA MET A 1 62.57 -23.40 -32.47
C MET A 1 61.22 -23.85 -31.99
N THR A 2 61.10 -25.04 -31.39
CA THR A 2 59.83 -25.54 -30.82
C THR A 2 59.99 -25.72 -29.32
N LYS A 3 59.08 -25.23 -28.52
CA LYS A 3 59.08 -25.37 -27.05
C LYS A 3 57.65 -25.52 -26.49
N ILE A 4 57.60 -26.07 -25.27
CA ILE A 4 56.32 -26.14 -24.49
C ILE A 4 56.27 -24.95 -23.53
N ILE A 5 55.06 -24.35 -23.41
CA ILE A 5 54.74 -23.25 -22.51
C ILE A 5 53.60 -23.73 -21.63
N ASP A 6 53.78 -23.67 -20.30
CA ASP A 6 52.81 -24.17 -19.31
C ASP A 6 52.45 -23.13 -18.26
N ASN A 7 52.82 -21.87 -18.46
CA ASN A 7 52.62 -20.73 -17.54
C ASN A 7 53.27 -20.90 -16.15
N THR A 8 54.25 -21.86 -16.00
CA THR A 8 54.92 -22.04 -14.71
C THR A 8 56.28 -21.36 -14.61
N LYS A 9 57.06 -21.36 -15.71
CA LYS A 9 58.39 -20.71 -15.77
C LYS A 9 58.38 -19.48 -16.65
N GLU A 10 57.65 -19.51 -17.73
CA GLU A 10 57.45 -18.42 -18.67
C GLU A 10 55.99 -18.42 -19.07
N THR A 11 55.32 -17.29 -19.02
CA THR A 11 53.89 -17.18 -19.37
C THR A 11 53.72 -17.09 -20.88
N LEU A 12 52.54 -17.50 -21.37
CA LEU A 12 52.23 -17.33 -22.78
C LEU A 12 52.20 -15.83 -23.15
N LYS A 13 51.79 -14.96 -22.23
CA LYS A 13 51.89 -13.50 -22.36
C LYS A 13 53.31 -13.03 -22.67
N ASP A 14 54.33 -13.50 -21.90
CA ASP A 14 55.72 -13.06 -22.09
C ASP A 14 56.23 -13.48 -23.48
N VAL A 15 55.84 -14.68 -23.91
CA VAL A 15 56.22 -15.20 -25.24
C VAL A 15 55.57 -14.40 -26.34
N LEU A 16 54.25 -14.17 -26.26
CA LEU A 16 53.48 -13.43 -27.26
C LEU A 16 54.00 -11.99 -27.38
N ASN A 17 54.23 -11.28 -26.30
CA ASN A 17 54.70 -9.89 -26.34
C ASN A 17 56.05 -9.76 -27.01
N ARG A 18 56.96 -10.70 -26.78
CA ARG A 18 58.26 -10.72 -27.46
C ARG A 18 58.16 -11.05 -28.98
N GLU A 19 57.36 -12.05 -29.34
CA GLU A 19 57.26 -12.51 -30.73
C GLU A 19 56.35 -11.61 -31.60
N LEU A 20 55.42 -10.89 -30.95
CA LEU A 20 54.54 -9.92 -31.61
C LEU A 20 55.34 -8.77 -32.26
N GLU A 21 56.51 -8.37 -31.69
CA GLU A 21 57.36 -7.33 -32.25
C GLU A 21 57.89 -7.69 -33.64
N GLU A 22 58.04 -8.97 -33.95
CA GLU A 22 58.70 -9.50 -35.17
C GLU A 22 57.76 -9.82 -36.33
N VAL A 23 56.44 -9.64 -36.16
CA VAL A 23 55.41 -9.98 -37.16
C VAL A 23 54.60 -8.79 -37.62
N SER A 24 54.02 -8.91 -38.82
CA SER A 24 53.24 -7.83 -39.46
C SER A 24 51.73 -8.08 -39.47
N GLU A 25 51.31 -9.33 -39.27
CA GLU A 25 49.90 -9.72 -39.28
C GLU A 25 49.67 -10.83 -38.24
N ILE A 26 48.48 -10.83 -37.63
CA ILE A 26 48.13 -11.76 -36.57
C ILE A 26 46.74 -12.38 -36.80
N ALA A 27 46.66 -13.67 -36.53
CA ALA A 27 45.43 -14.42 -36.46
C ALA A 27 45.28 -15.11 -35.09
N ILE A 28 44.15 -14.93 -34.45
CA ILE A 28 43.82 -15.58 -33.14
C ILE A 28 42.55 -16.38 -33.32
N ALA A 29 42.60 -17.66 -33.03
CA ALA A 29 41.43 -18.52 -32.87
C ALA A 29 41.25 -18.84 -31.38
N THR A 30 40.07 -18.71 -30.85
CA THR A 30 39.79 -18.94 -29.41
C THR A 30 38.33 -19.28 -29.17
N ALA A 31 38.04 -20.06 -28.13
CA ALA A 31 36.69 -20.35 -27.70
C ALA A 31 36.16 -19.26 -26.74
N TYR A 32 37.03 -18.62 -25.97
CA TYR A 32 36.71 -17.58 -24.99
C TYR A 32 37.63 -16.38 -25.15
N PHE A 33 37.05 -15.21 -24.98
CA PHE A 33 37.71 -13.92 -25.01
C PHE A 33 37.33 -13.10 -23.78
N ASN A 34 38.27 -12.38 -23.18
CA ASN A 34 37.99 -11.38 -22.18
C ASN A 34 38.90 -10.13 -22.33
N ILE A 35 38.50 -9.05 -21.67
CA ILE A 35 39.15 -7.74 -21.81
C ILE A 35 40.53 -7.73 -21.13
N SER A 36 40.68 -8.37 -19.98
CA SER A 36 41.97 -8.47 -19.29
C SER A 36 43.01 -9.25 -20.13
N GLY A 37 42.60 -10.31 -20.84
CA GLY A 37 43.46 -11.03 -21.77
C GLY A 37 43.92 -10.17 -22.97
N PHE A 38 43.01 -9.32 -23.48
CA PHE A 38 43.39 -8.32 -24.48
C PHE A 38 44.45 -7.36 -23.92
N GLY A 39 44.24 -6.84 -22.70
CA GLY A 39 45.18 -5.94 -22.04
C GLY A 39 46.58 -6.54 -21.78
N ASP A 40 46.67 -7.88 -21.65
CA ASP A 40 47.95 -8.58 -21.46
C ASP A 40 48.88 -8.46 -22.67
N ILE A 41 48.36 -8.31 -23.90
CA ILE A 41 49.14 -8.26 -25.14
C ILE A 41 48.79 -7.05 -26.02
N GLU A 42 48.00 -6.07 -25.54
CA GLU A 42 47.56 -4.89 -26.27
C GLU A 42 48.70 -4.15 -26.98
N GLU A 43 49.81 -3.88 -26.25
CA GLU A 43 50.97 -3.15 -26.78
C GLU A 43 51.58 -3.83 -28.01
N GLY A 44 51.63 -5.19 -28.01
CA GLY A 44 52.12 -5.97 -29.11
C GLY A 44 51.21 -6.02 -30.36
N LEU A 45 49.90 -5.74 -30.15
CA LEU A 45 48.89 -5.77 -31.22
C LEU A 45 48.71 -4.44 -31.92
N ASP A 46 49.13 -3.31 -31.34
CA ASP A 46 48.64 -1.96 -31.63
C ASP A 46 48.74 -1.54 -33.10
N ASP A 47 49.80 -1.83 -33.81
CA ASP A 47 50.00 -1.41 -35.18
C ASP A 47 49.68 -2.49 -36.23
N LYS A 48 49.09 -3.61 -35.85
CA LYS A 48 48.98 -4.80 -36.71
C LYS A 48 47.56 -5.13 -37.13
N PRO A 49 47.32 -5.54 -38.37
CA PRO A 49 46.10 -6.23 -38.75
C PRO A 49 45.89 -7.47 -37.90
N LEU A 50 44.66 -7.61 -37.37
CA LEU A 50 44.27 -8.76 -36.55
C LEU A 50 42.97 -9.40 -37.10
N ARG A 51 43.00 -10.71 -37.19
CA ARG A 51 41.80 -11.53 -37.41
C ARG A 51 41.51 -12.42 -36.20
N LEU A 52 40.36 -12.13 -35.57
CA LEU A 52 39.89 -12.87 -34.38
C LEU A 52 38.77 -13.81 -34.78
N LEU A 53 38.94 -15.11 -34.57
CA LEU A 53 37.97 -16.14 -34.81
C LEU A 53 37.45 -16.68 -33.46
N LEU A 54 36.16 -16.38 -33.15
CA LEU A 54 35.52 -16.81 -31.92
C LEU A 54 34.75 -18.12 -32.12
N GLY A 55 34.82 -18.99 -31.12
CA GLY A 55 33.97 -20.18 -31.03
C GLY A 55 32.64 -19.85 -30.37
N ARG A 56 31.53 -20.48 -30.86
CA ARG A 56 30.26 -20.45 -30.17
C ARG A 56 30.09 -21.75 -29.38
N PRO A 57 30.03 -21.72 -28.04
CA PRO A 57 29.84 -22.94 -27.25
C PRO A 57 28.38 -23.45 -27.43
N PRO A 58 28.11 -24.75 -27.11
CA PRO A 58 26.76 -25.30 -27.06
C PRO A 58 25.86 -24.47 -26.13
N GLU A 59 24.54 -24.51 -26.33
CA GLU A 59 23.55 -23.69 -25.61
C GLU A 59 23.64 -23.79 -24.08
N GLU A 60 24.15 -24.88 -23.52
CA GLU A 60 24.31 -25.10 -22.08
C GLU A 60 25.67 -24.67 -21.51
N SER A 61 26.57 -24.11 -22.33
CA SER A 61 27.93 -23.71 -21.94
C SER A 61 28.06 -22.20 -21.76
N ILE A 62 29.05 -21.78 -20.96
CA ILE A 62 29.41 -20.36 -20.75
C ILE A 62 29.78 -19.73 -22.10
N LYS A 63 29.12 -18.64 -22.44
CA LYS A 63 29.42 -17.83 -23.64
C LYS A 63 30.55 -16.85 -23.34
N TRP A 64 31.21 -16.34 -24.35
CA TRP A 64 32.27 -15.33 -24.16
C TRP A 64 31.70 -14.04 -23.56
N GLU A 65 30.44 -13.71 -23.83
CA GLU A 65 29.73 -12.57 -23.19
C GLU A 65 29.62 -12.76 -21.68
N ASP A 66 29.45 -13.97 -21.20
CA ASP A 66 29.38 -14.27 -19.78
C ASP A 66 30.74 -14.05 -19.09
N GLU A 67 31.86 -14.29 -19.82
CA GLU A 67 33.21 -13.96 -19.31
C GLU A 67 33.41 -12.45 -19.16
N ILE A 68 32.93 -11.65 -20.11
CA ILE A 68 32.93 -10.17 -19.97
C ILE A 68 32.09 -9.73 -18.79
N LEU A 69 30.89 -10.32 -18.59
CA LEU A 69 30.05 -9.99 -17.44
C LEU A 69 30.74 -10.34 -16.11
N ARG A 70 31.44 -11.49 -16.04
CA ARG A 70 32.20 -11.86 -14.84
C ARG A 70 33.34 -10.89 -14.55
N GLU A 71 34.07 -10.46 -15.55
CA GLU A 71 35.10 -9.45 -15.39
C GLU A 71 34.49 -8.11 -14.93
N LEU A 72 33.38 -7.68 -15.52
CA LEU A 72 32.68 -6.47 -15.09
C LEU A 72 32.22 -6.54 -13.63
N GLU A 73 31.76 -7.70 -13.17
CA GLU A 73 31.40 -7.93 -11.77
C GLU A 73 32.64 -7.94 -10.84
N GLU A 74 33.78 -8.51 -11.31
CA GLU A 74 35.01 -8.57 -10.55
C GLU A 74 35.71 -7.22 -10.45
N TYR A 75 35.75 -6.47 -11.56
CA TYR A 75 36.41 -5.17 -11.67
C TYR A 75 35.46 -3.98 -11.72
N GLU A 76 34.22 -4.14 -11.20
CA GLU A 76 33.18 -3.09 -11.25
C GLU A 76 33.59 -1.77 -10.55
N ASP A 77 34.57 -1.83 -9.62
CA ASP A 77 35.08 -0.72 -8.85
C ASP A 77 36.49 -0.29 -9.28
N ASP A 78 36.98 -0.77 -10.44
CA ASP A 78 38.31 -0.43 -10.99
C ASP A 78 38.19 0.46 -12.25
N PRO A 79 38.56 1.76 -12.16
CA PRO A 79 38.56 2.64 -13.32
C PRO A 79 39.51 2.18 -14.45
N GLN A 80 40.60 1.49 -14.13
CA GLN A 80 41.56 1.01 -15.13
C GLN A 80 40.96 -0.02 -16.06
N TYR A 81 40.11 -0.90 -15.53
CA TYR A 81 39.40 -1.89 -16.34
C TYR A 81 38.47 -1.22 -17.38
N PHE A 82 37.73 -0.18 -17.02
CA PHE A 82 36.87 0.51 -17.98
C PHE A 82 37.64 1.32 -19.02
N ARG A 83 38.82 1.85 -18.67
CA ARG A 83 39.71 2.46 -19.65
C ARG A 83 40.24 1.40 -20.60
N LEU A 84 40.61 0.20 -20.13
CA LEU A 84 41.05 -0.91 -20.95
C LEU A 84 39.93 -1.36 -21.91
N LEU A 85 38.69 -1.48 -21.42
CA LEU A 85 37.52 -1.80 -22.24
C LEU A 85 37.31 -0.76 -23.34
N GLN A 86 37.44 0.55 -23.05
CA GLN A 86 37.36 1.62 -24.06
C GLN A 86 38.48 1.51 -25.10
N ARG A 87 39.70 1.20 -24.69
CA ARG A 87 40.81 0.98 -25.62
C ARG A 87 40.58 -0.25 -26.48
N ALA A 88 40.07 -1.35 -25.92
CA ALA A 88 39.70 -2.54 -26.69
C ALA A 88 38.64 -2.23 -27.77
N ILE A 89 37.62 -1.44 -27.42
CA ILE A 89 36.61 -0.98 -28.39
C ILE A 89 37.26 -0.17 -29.50
N SER A 90 38.07 0.83 -29.16
CA SER A 90 38.77 1.67 -30.14
C SER A 90 39.71 0.85 -31.02
N PHE A 91 40.38 -0.15 -30.44
CA PHE A 91 41.25 -1.07 -31.17
C PHE A 91 40.45 -1.87 -32.21
N PHE A 92 39.33 -2.50 -31.83
CA PHE A 92 38.51 -3.30 -32.74
C PHE A 92 37.68 -2.49 -33.73
N GLU A 93 37.44 -1.20 -33.51
CA GLU A 93 36.80 -0.31 -34.49
C GLU A 93 37.61 -0.12 -35.78
N SER A 94 38.93 -0.23 -35.70
CA SER A 94 39.79 -0.08 -36.85
C SER A 94 39.41 -1.05 -37.99
N PRO A 95 39.41 -0.57 -39.27
CA PRO A 95 39.12 -1.45 -40.44
C PRO A 95 40.08 -2.64 -40.60
N SER A 96 41.30 -2.53 -40.07
CA SER A 96 42.33 -3.57 -40.16
C SER A 96 42.16 -4.72 -39.13
N ARG A 97 41.11 -4.63 -38.28
CA ARG A 97 40.75 -5.66 -37.29
C ARG A 97 39.42 -6.27 -37.71
N GLU A 98 39.45 -7.56 -37.89
CA GLU A 98 38.30 -8.34 -38.31
C GLU A 98 37.92 -9.37 -37.22
N VAL A 99 36.63 -9.54 -36.97
CA VAL A 99 36.10 -10.50 -35.97
C VAL A 99 35.06 -11.37 -36.66
N ARG A 100 35.24 -12.68 -36.59
CA ARG A 100 34.28 -13.69 -37.06
C ARG A 100 33.91 -14.65 -35.94
N ILE A 101 32.74 -15.27 -36.08
CA ILE A 101 32.26 -16.32 -35.18
C ILE A 101 31.88 -17.56 -35.97
N VAL A 102 32.23 -18.74 -35.42
CA VAL A 102 31.85 -20.03 -36.00
C VAL A 102 30.52 -20.47 -35.41
N GLU A 103 29.52 -20.68 -36.25
CA GLU A 103 28.17 -21.13 -35.88
C GLU A 103 27.91 -22.59 -36.26
N GLY A 104 26.93 -23.25 -35.62
CA GLY A 104 26.44 -24.57 -35.99
C GLY A 104 27.24 -25.77 -35.45
N ARG A 105 28.54 -25.64 -35.18
CA ARG A 105 29.38 -26.64 -34.51
C ARG A 105 30.24 -26.02 -33.44
N PHE A 106 30.45 -26.73 -32.32
CA PHE A 106 31.31 -26.26 -31.27
C PHE A 106 32.76 -26.13 -31.75
N PHE A 107 33.23 -24.90 -31.90
CA PHE A 107 34.60 -24.60 -32.24
C PHE A 107 35.39 -24.36 -30.95
N HIS A 108 36.36 -25.24 -30.67
CA HIS A 108 37.22 -25.19 -29.50
C HIS A 108 38.72 -25.07 -29.84
N GLY A 109 39.00 -24.67 -31.06
CA GLY A 109 40.35 -24.41 -31.53
C GLY A 109 40.97 -23.22 -30.79
N LYS A 110 42.24 -23.35 -30.38
CA LYS A 110 42.98 -22.27 -29.71
C LYS A 110 44.34 -22.19 -30.38
N ALA A 111 44.53 -21.10 -31.09
CA ALA A 111 45.76 -20.84 -31.83
C ALA A 111 46.07 -19.35 -31.91
N PHE A 112 47.33 -19.00 -31.78
CA PHE A 112 47.87 -17.67 -32.01
C PHE A 112 48.92 -17.82 -33.11
N VAL A 113 48.73 -17.13 -34.25
CA VAL A 113 49.62 -17.22 -35.42
C VAL A 113 49.99 -15.81 -35.84
N GLY A 114 51.29 -15.52 -35.73
CA GLY A 114 51.84 -14.25 -36.22
C GLY A 114 52.76 -14.51 -37.41
N ALA A 115 52.64 -13.69 -38.46
CA ALA A 115 53.38 -13.85 -39.69
C ALA A 115 53.95 -12.55 -40.25
N HIS A 116 55.07 -12.67 -41.00
CA HIS A 116 55.66 -11.60 -41.82
C HIS A 116 56.05 -12.18 -43.19
N PRO A 117 55.71 -11.57 -44.34
CA PRO A 117 54.95 -10.31 -44.44
C PRO A 117 53.45 -10.49 -44.26
N SER A 118 52.92 -11.71 -44.38
CA SER A 118 51.49 -11.99 -44.21
C SER A 118 51.24 -13.47 -43.84
N LEU A 119 50.02 -13.77 -43.39
CA LEU A 119 49.57 -15.16 -43.10
C LEU A 119 49.46 -16.01 -44.38
N LYS A 120 49.28 -15.39 -45.56
CA LYS A 120 49.24 -16.10 -46.84
C LYS A 120 50.62 -16.49 -47.36
N GLU A 121 51.68 -15.72 -47.01
CA GLU A 121 53.04 -15.95 -47.37
C GLU A 121 53.93 -15.73 -46.14
N VAL A 122 54.23 -16.82 -45.41
CA VAL A 122 55.00 -16.76 -44.19
C VAL A 122 56.51 -16.89 -44.57
N ARG A 123 57.27 -15.81 -44.38
CA ARG A 123 58.74 -15.84 -44.50
C ARG A 123 59.35 -15.99 -43.13
N ARG A 124 58.83 -15.44 -42.10
CA ARG A 124 59.10 -15.62 -40.67
C ARG A 124 57.83 -15.43 -39.84
N GLY A 125 57.83 -16.00 -38.67
CA GLY A 125 56.65 -15.86 -37.77
C GLY A 125 56.68 -16.84 -36.61
N PHE A 126 55.61 -16.88 -35.87
CA PHE A 126 55.42 -17.84 -34.79
C PHE A 126 54.00 -18.42 -34.83
N ALA A 127 53.88 -19.57 -34.22
CA ALA A 127 52.59 -20.16 -33.95
C ALA A 127 52.55 -20.78 -32.57
N VAL A 128 51.42 -20.66 -31.92
CA VAL A 128 51.09 -21.34 -30.66
C VAL A 128 49.78 -22.10 -30.85
N VAL A 129 49.74 -23.35 -30.43
CA VAL A 129 48.53 -24.16 -30.38
C VAL A 129 48.50 -24.93 -29.07
N GLY A 130 47.32 -24.94 -28.42
CA GLY A 130 47.22 -25.62 -27.14
C GLY A 130 45.89 -25.45 -26.46
N SER A 131 45.93 -25.34 -25.13
CA SER A 131 44.71 -25.19 -24.30
C SER A 131 44.33 -23.74 -23.96
N SER A 132 45.25 -22.77 -24.16
CA SER A 132 45.07 -21.37 -23.78
C SER A 132 44.05 -20.61 -24.63
N ASN A 133 42.99 -20.11 -23.99
CA ASN A 133 42.09 -19.12 -24.58
C ASN A 133 42.69 -17.70 -24.58
N PHE A 134 42.11 -16.80 -25.33
CA PHE A 134 42.49 -15.38 -25.35
C PHE A 134 41.84 -14.67 -24.13
N THR A 135 42.23 -15.09 -22.93
CA THR A 135 41.81 -14.61 -21.64
C THR A 135 43.00 -14.46 -20.70
N HIS A 136 42.91 -13.59 -19.69
CA HIS A 136 43.96 -13.47 -18.66
C HIS A 136 44.30 -14.83 -18.04
N GLY A 137 43.29 -15.63 -17.71
CA GLY A 137 43.48 -17.00 -17.21
C GLY A 137 44.32 -17.85 -18.15
N GLY A 138 44.00 -17.83 -19.44
CA GLY A 138 44.75 -18.62 -20.46
C GLY A 138 46.14 -18.11 -20.74
N LEU A 139 46.38 -16.81 -20.71
CA LEU A 139 47.66 -16.20 -21.01
C LEU A 139 48.64 -16.19 -19.83
N VAL A 140 48.15 -16.08 -18.59
CA VAL A 140 48.95 -15.80 -17.39
C VAL A 140 48.67 -16.74 -16.22
N ALA A 141 47.39 -16.86 -15.81
CA ALA A 141 47.08 -17.35 -14.47
C ALA A 141 46.88 -18.87 -14.37
N ASN A 142 46.34 -19.51 -15.42
CA ASN A 142 46.07 -20.94 -15.41
C ASN A 142 47.30 -21.75 -15.81
N ARG A 143 47.42 -23.01 -15.34
CA ARG A 143 48.35 -23.97 -15.88
C ARG A 143 47.78 -24.51 -17.17
N GLU A 144 48.37 -24.09 -18.26
CA GLU A 144 47.99 -24.43 -19.63
C GLU A 144 49.07 -25.29 -20.30
N LEU A 145 48.74 -25.96 -21.38
CA LEU A 145 49.71 -26.70 -22.16
C LEU A 145 49.69 -26.22 -23.60
N ASN A 146 50.72 -25.48 -23.98
CA ASN A 146 50.85 -24.91 -25.32
C ASN A 146 52.12 -25.33 -25.99
N MET A 147 52.05 -25.62 -27.28
CA MET A 147 53.20 -25.78 -28.13
C MET A 147 53.46 -24.50 -28.90
N PHE A 148 54.62 -23.92 -28.71
CA PHE A 148 55.11 -22.77 -29.44
C PHE A 148 56.14 -23.23 -30.49
N THR A 149 56.07 -22.63 -31.67
CA THR A 149 57.06 -22.89 -32.74
C THR A 149 57.32 -21.65 -33.60
N THR A 150 58.55 -21.49 -34.06
CA THR A 150 58.97 -20.51 -35.06
C THR A 150 59.45 -21.26 -36.36
N ASP A 151 59.19 -22.55 -36.45
CA ASP A 151 59.45 -23.31 -37.67
C ASP A 151 58.54 -22.84 -38.79
N ARG A 152 59.12 -22.46 -39.91
CA ARG A 152 58.39 -21.77 -40.99
C ARG A 152 57.28 -22.65 -41.59
N GLU A 153 57.55 -23.94 -41.81
CA GLU A 153 56.57 -24.86 -42.41
C GLU A 153 55.40 -25.10 -41.46
N ALA A 154 55.69 -25.29 -40.15
CA ALA A 154 54.67 -25.46 -39.14
C ALA A 154 53.79 -24.17 -38.92
N VAL A 155 54.40 -22.98 -38.99
CA VAL A 155 53.72 -21.73 -38.95
C VAL A 155 52.80 -21.53 -40.17
N GLN A 156 53.29 -21.87 -41.38
CA GLN A 156 52.51 -21.82 -42.61
C GLN A 156 51.35 -22.82 -42.56
N GLU A 157 51.52 -24.01 -42.05
CA GLU A 157 50.47 -25.04 -41.91
C GLU A 157 49.37 -24.58 -40.99
N LEU A 158 49.69 -23.92 -39.85
CA LEU A 158 48.75 -23.38 -38.90
C LEU A 158 48.04 -22.12 -39.45
N ALA A 159 48.75 -21.28 -40.20
CA ALA A 159 48.16 -20.16 -40.94
C ALA A 159 47.12 -20.67 -41.97
N ASP A 160 47.48 -21.70 -42.75
CA ASP A 160 46.58 -22.33 -43.73
C ASP A 160 45.39 -23.01 -43.04
N TRP A 161 45.59 -23.62 -41.85
CA TRP A 161 44.49 -24.13 -41.02
C TRP A 161 43.55 -23.01 -40.60
N PHE A 162 44.08 -21.89 -40.11
CA PHE A 162 43.29 -20.71 -39.72
C PHE A 162 42.50 -20.16 -40.90
N GLU A 163 43.10 -20.03 -42.08
CA GLU A 163 42.47 -19.56 -43.32
C GLU A 163 41.28 -20.46 -43.73
N ARG A 164 41.42 -21.80 -43.60
CA ARG A 164 40.31 -22.73 -43.83
C ARG A 164 39.17 -22.53 -42.87
N GLN A 165 39.46 -22.30 -41.57
CA GLN A 165 38.40 -22.03 -40.56
C GLN A 165 37.77 -20.64 -40.77
N TRP A 166 38.56 -19.66 -41.14
CA TRP A 166 38.12 -18.29 -41.43
C TRP A 166 37.21 -18.20 -42.63
N SER A 167 37.46 -18.95 -43.66
CA SER A 167 36.73 -18.99 -44.92
C SER A 167 35.63 -20.06 -44.97
N ASP A 168 35.43 -20.81 -43.89
CA ASP A 168 34.37 -21.84 -43.78
C ASP A 168 32.98 -21.18 -43.88
N ASP A 169 32.02 -21.89 -44.52
CA ASP A 169 30.64 -21.40 -44.68
C ASP A 169 29.93 -21.16 -43.33
N MET A 170 30.38 -21.80 -42.27
CA MET A 170 29.89 -21.62 -40.91
C MET A 170 30.54 -20.44 -40.17
N SER A 171 31.54 -19.79 -40.76
CA SER A 171 32.20 -18.62 -40.22
C SER A 171 31.57 -17.34 -40.80
N ARG A 172 30.91 -16.58 -39.96
CA ARG A 172 30.31 -15.32 -40.39
C ARG A 172 31.00 -14.11 -39.77
N ASP A 173 30.88 -12.95 -40.43
CA ASP A 173 31.28 -11.67 -39.86
C ASP A 173 30.48 -11.38 -38.58
N TYR A 174 31.17 -11.00 -37.53
CA TYR A 174 30.63 -10.76 -36.20
C TYR A 174 31.10 -9.44 -35.58
N LYS A 175 31.90 -8.66 -36.32
CA LYS A 175 32.54 -7.45 -35.78
C LYS A 175 31.55 -6.44 -35.23
N GLU A 176 30.51 -6.08 -35.96
CA GLU A 176 29.52 -5.11 -35.52
C GLU A 176 28.76 -5.59 -34.28
N GLU A 177 28.38 -6.87 -34.24
CA GLU A 177 27.69 -7.45 -33.11
C GLU A 177 28.62 -7.54 -31.88
N PHE A 178 29.87 -7.92 -32.07
CA PHE A 178 30.88 -7.93 -31.01
C PHE A 178 31.11 -6.56 -30.41
N LEU A 179 31.33 -5.51 -31.24
CA LEU A 179 31.47 -4.14 -30.79
C LEU A 179 30.23 -3.63 -30.10
N SER A 180 29.04 -3.93 -30.61
CA SER A 180 27.78 -3.58 -29.98
C SER A 180 27.67 -4.11 -28.53
N LYS A 181 28.09 -5.36 -28.34
CA LYS A 181 28.11 -5.98 -27.00
C LYS A 181 29.09 -5.32 -26.04
N LEU A 182 30.31 -5.00 -26.52
CA LEU A 182 31.31 -4.28 -25.70
C LEU A 182 30.84 -2.87 -25.37
N LYS A 183 30.27 -2.14 -26.36
CA LYS A 183 29.72 -0.79 -26.18
C LYS A 183 28.59 -0.72 -25.18
N THR A 184 27.83 -1.81 -24.96
CA THR A 184 26.76 -1.90 -23.98
C THR A 184 27.15 -1.36 -22.61
N TYR A 185 28.41 -1.54 -22.21
CA TYR A 185 28.93 -1.24 -20.88
C TYR A 185 29.67 0.10 -20.76
N VAL A 186 29.97 0.75 -21.88
CA VAL A 186 30.71 2.05 -21.89
C VAL A 186 29.89 3.19 -22.46
N THR A 187 28.73 2.91 -23.02
CA THR A 187 27.81 3.95 -23.54
C THR A 187 26.62 4.11 -22.60
N SER A 188 26.14 5.34 -22.49
CA SER A 188 25.00 5.67 -21.66
C SER A 188 23.70 5.10 -22.24
N TRP A 189 22.93 4.46 -21.36
CA TRP A 189 21.54 4.07 -21.58
C TRP A 189 20.59 5.21 -21.15
N SER A 190 19.32 5.10 -21.45
CA SER A 190 18.34 6.06 -20.92
C SER A 190 18.07 5.77 -19.43
N PRO A 191 17.74 6.79 -18.62
CA PRO A 191 17.28 6.56 -17.25
C PRO A 191 16.07 5.63 -17.18
N TYR A 192 15.20 5.66 -18.20
CA TYR A 192 14.05 4.76 -18.33
C TYR A 192 14.47 3.27 -18.41
N GLU A 193 15.48 2.94 -19.21
CA GLU A 193 16.00 1.58 -19.32
C GLU A 193 16.67 1.10 -18.02
N VAL A 194 17.39 2.00 -17.34
CA VAL A 194 18.01 1.70 -16.03
C VAL A 194 16.94 1.43 -14.96
N VAL A 195 15.89 2.24 -14.92
CA VAL A 195 14.74 2.03 -14.00
C VAL A 195 14.01 0.74 -14.34
N ALA A 196 13.75 0.47 -15.61
CA ALA A 196 13.12 -0.78 -16.06
C ALA A 196 13.92 -2.02 -15.61
N LYS A 197 15.25 -1.96 -15.77
CA LYS A 197 16.16 -3.02 -15.29
C LYS A 197 16.13 -3.17 -13.79
N ALA A 198 16.19 -2.06 -13.05
CA ALA A 198 16.18 -2.08 -11.59
C ALA A 198 14.88 -2.69 -11.03
N LEU A 199 13.74 -2.27 -11.57
CA LEU A 199 12.44 -2.80 -11.19
C LEU A 199 12.31 -4.29 -11.54
N TRP A 200 12.72 -4.68 -12.76
CA TRP A 200 12.66 -6.07 -13.18
C TRP A 200 13.48 -6.98 -12.25
N GLU A 201 14.74 -6.64 -12.00
CA GLU A 201 15.61 -7.45 -11.12
C GLU A 201 15.03 -7.58 -9.72
N THR A 202 14.48 -6.50 -9.17
CA THR A 202 13.89 -6.50 -7.83
C THR A 202 12.66 -7.41 -7.74
N TYR A 203 11.79 -7.42 -8.78
CA TYR A 203 10.47 -8.05 -8.72
C TYR A 203 10.28 -9.28 -9.61
N LYS A 204 11.26 -9.66 -10.42
CA LYS A 204 11.16 -10.81 -11.36
C LYS A 204 10.73 -12.12 -10.69
N LYS A 205 11.20 -12.40 -9.46
CA LYS A 205 10.82 -13.60 -8.72
C LYS A 205 9.34 -13.62 -8.36
N ASP A 206 8.78 -12.49 -8.00
CA ASP A 206 7.36 -12.37 -7.67
C ASP A 206 6.52 -12.59 -8.94
N ILE A 207 6.96 -12.04 -10.08
CA ILE A 207 6.31 -12.24 -11.37
C ILE A 207 6.43 -13.72 -11.83
N GLU A 208 7.59 -14.35 -11.72
CA GLU A 208 7.78 -15.75 -12.08
C GLU A 208 6.99 -16.73 -11.19
N LYS A 209 6.80 -16.42 -9.93
CA LYS A 209 5.98 -17.23 -9.01
C LYS A 209 4.50 -17.18 -9.40
N TRP A 210 3.96 -16.01 -9.75
CA TRP A 210 2.55 -15.93 -10.16
C TRP A 210 2.30 -16.60 -11.52
N GLU A 211 3.24 -16.55 -12.48
CA GLU A 211 3.14 -17.28 -13.76
C GLU A 211 3.03 -18.79 -13.55
N LYS A 212 3.74 -19.34 -12.56
CA LYS A 212 3.72 -20.76 -12.21
C LYS A 212 2.58 -21.19 -11.29
N SER A 213 1.80 -20.24 -10.77
CA SER A 213 0.69 -20.51 -9.85
C SER A 213 -0.46 -21.18 -10.59
N ALA A 214 -0.87 -22.38 -10.14
CA ALA A 214 -1.91 -23.22 -10.75
C ALA A 214 -3.35 -22.71 -10.54
N LEU A 215 -3.55 -21.47 -10.06
CA LEU A 215 -4.85 -20.88 -9.78
C LEU A 215 -5.43 -20.22 -11.05
N GLU A 216 -5.80 -21.01 -12.04
CA GLU A 216 -6.35 -20.56 -13.33
C GLU A 216 -7.61 -19.67 -13.19
N THR A 217 -8.34 -19.79 -12.09
CA THR A 217 -9.57 -19.03 -11.84
C THR A 217 -9.34 -17.58 -11.44
N LEU A 218 -8.10 -17.19 -11.07
CA LEU A 218 -7.74 -15.83 -10.71
C LEU A 218 -7.18 -15.05 -11.90
N TYR A 219 -7.53 -13.78 -12.00
CA TYR A 219 -6.88 -12.86 -12.93
C TYR A 219 -5.39 -12.68 -12.56
N PRO A 220 -4.49 -12.33 -13.51
CA PRO A 220 -3.05 -12.15 -13.24
C PRO A 220 -2.76 -11.25 -12.03
N HIS A 221 -3.39 -10.08 -11.90
CA HIS A 221 -3.20 -9.21 -10.74
C HIS A 221 -3.66 -9.84 -9.42
N GLN A 222 -4.73 -10.66 -9.43
CA GLN A 222 -5.20 -11.38 -8.23
C GLN A 222 -4.25 -12.51 -7.83
N ARG A 223 -3.60 -13.18 -8.81
CA ARG A 223 -2.55 -14.16 -8.53
C ARG A 223 -1.35 -13.50 -7.86
N LEU A 224 -0.96 -12.31 -8.35
CA LEU A 224 0.11 -11.53 -7.75
C LEU A 224 -0.24 -11.15 -6.30
N SER A 225 -1.46 -10.63 -6.06
CA SER A 225 -1.96 -10.36 -4.71
C SER A 225 -1.94 -11.61 -3.83
N PHE A 226 -2.35 -12.75 -4.35
CA PHE A 226 -2.37 -14.02 -3.61
C PHE A 226 -0.97 -14.46 -3.18
N VAL A 227 0.00 -14.47 -4.11
CA VAL A 227 1.37 -14.89 -3.82
C VAL A 227 2.02 -13.97 -2.79
N SER A 228 1.91 -12.66 -2.99
CA SER A 228 2.45 -11.67 -2.07
C SER A 228 1.79 -11.76 -0.67
N ALA A 229 0.47 -11.95 -0.62
CA ALA A 229 -0.24 -12.12 0.64
C ALA A 229 0.16 -13.41 1.36
N LEU A 230 0.33 -14.51 0.65
CA LEU A 230 0.74 -15.78 1.23
C LEU A 230 2.13 -15.70 1.86
N GLU A 231 3.10 -15.07 1.18
CA GLU A 231 4.45 -14.86 1.72
C GLU A 231 4.44 -14.03 3.01
N LYS A 232 3.72 -12.90 3.01
CA LYS A 232 3.59 -12.03 4.19
C LYS A 232 2.91 -12.75 5.34
N LEU A 233 1.86 -13.51 5.04
CA LEU A 233 1.10 -14.30 6.02
C LEU A 233 1.96 -15.38 6.67
N GLU A 234 2.84 -16.05 5.90
CA GLU A 234 3.77 -17.04 6.44
C GLU A 234 4.88 -16.38 7.26
N LYS A 235 5.40 -15.25 6.83
CA LYS A 235 6.54 -14.56 7.47
C LYS A 235 6.13 -13.80 8.72
N TYR A 236 4.99 -13.10 8.70
CA TYR A 236 4.61 -12.15 9.74
C TYR A 236 3.35 -12.55 10.52
N GLY A 237 2.71 -13.66 10.16
CA GLY A 237 1.47 -14.10 10.81
C GLY A 237 0.22 -13.33 10.40
N GLY A 238 0.33 -12.29 9.59
CA GLY A 238 -0.79 -11.51 9.08
C GLY A 238 -0.46 -10.70 7.85
N VAL A 239 -1.50 -10.22 7.15
CA VAL A 239 -1.38 -9.38 5.97
C VAL A 239 -2.60 -8.47 5.81
N ILE A 240 -2.39 -7.26 5.30
CA ILE A 240 -3.47 -6.37 4.85
C ILE A 240 -3.55 -6.43 3.32
N ILE A 241 -4.69 -6.83 2.77
CA ILE A 241 -4.98 -6.77 1.33
C ILE A 241 -5.73 -5.47 1.06
N ALA A 242 -5.04 -4.51 0.44
CA ALA A 242 -5.53 -3.16 0.20
C ALA A 242 -5.64 -2.82 -1.30
N ASP A 243 -5.78 -3.80 -2.18
CA ASP A 243 -5.96 -3.60 -3.62
C ASP A 243 -7.06 -2.58 -3.91
N SER A 244 -6.90 -1.80 -4.98
CA SER A 244 -7.88 -0.78 -5.37
C SER A 244 -9.30 -1.34 -5.50
N ILE A 245 -10.29 -0.48 -5.32
CA ILE A 245 -11.71 -0.89 -5.36
C ILE A 245 -12.06 -1.49 -6.73
N GLY A 246 -12.81 -2.60 -6.72
CA GLY A 246 -13.26 -3.27 -7.95
C GLY A 246 -12.29 -4.32 -8.50
N LEU A 247 -11.11 -4.54 -7.91
CA LEU A 247 -10.12 -5.54 -8.34
C LEU A 247 -10.38 -6.97 -7.85
N GLY A 248 -11.41 -7.20 -7.04
CA GLY A 248 -11.84 -8.55 -6.62
C GLY A 248 -11.06 -9.12 -5.44
N LYS A 249 -10.76 -8.32 -4.42
CA LYS A 249 -10.10 -8.73 -3.16
C LYS A 249 -10.71 -9.99 -2.52
N THR A 250 -12.02 -10.15 -2.62
CA THR A 250 -12.76 -11.31 -2.10
C THR A 250 -12.27 -12.62 -2.75
N LYS A 251 -11.98 -12.61 -4.06
CA LYS A 251 -11.44 -13.80 -4.77
C LYS A 251 -10.04 -14.16 -4.31
N THR A 252 -9.20 -13.15 -4.12
CA THR A 252 -7.85 -13.34 -3.55
C THR A 252 -7.92 -13.98 -2.16
N ALA A 253 -8.83 -13.49 -1.31
CA ALA A 253 -9.02 -14.02 0.04
C ALA A 253 -9.61 -15.44 0.03
N LEU A 254 -10.54 -15.75 -0.87
CA LEU A 254 -11.04 -17.11 -1.06
C LEU A 254 -9.93 -18.08 -1.45
N ALA A 255 -9.02 -17.66 -2.31
CA ALA A 255 -7.85 -18.47 -2.67
C ALA A 255 -6.95 -18.75 -1.46
N LEU A 256 -6.73 -17.76 -0.58
CA LEU A 256 -5.99 -17.96 0.67
C LEU A 256 -6.72 -18.94 1.62
N ILE A 257 -8.02 -18.80 1.79
CA ILE A 257 -8.84 -19.71 2.58
C ILE A 257 -8.72 -21.14 2.02
N HIS A 258 -8.81 -21.31 0.70
CA HIS A 258 -8.67 -22.59 0.04
C HIS A 258 -7.30 -23.23 0.32
N GLU A 259 -6.22 -22.47 0.17
CA GLU A 259 -4.85 -22.96 0.40
C GLU A 259 -4.63 -23.42 1.85
N TYR A 260 -5.11 -22.64 2.82
CA TYR A 260 -5.01 -23.01 4.24
C TYR A 260 -5.86 -24.23 4.58
N ARG A 261 -7.06 -24.33 4.01
CA ARG A 261 -7.91 -25.51 4.20
C ARG A 261 -7.30 -26.77 3.57
N ARG A 262 -6.65 -26.64 2.41
CA ARG A 262 -5.90 -27.75 1.79
C ARG A 262 -4.78 -28.25 2.72
N LYS A 263 -4.19 -27.37 3.53
CA LYS A 263 -3.22 -27.70 4.59
C LYS A 263 -3.88 -28.24 5.88
N GLY A 264 -5.19 -28.45 5.90
CA GLY A 264 -5.94 -28.94 7.07
C GLY A 264 -6.26 -27.87 8.11
N THR A 265 -6.02 -26.58 7.82
CA THR A 265 -6.26 -25.47 8.75
C THR A 265 -7.71 -24.99 8.68
N LYS A 266 -8.37 -24.81 9.83
CA LYS A 266 -9.68 -24.20 9.92
C LYS A 266 -9.61 -22.71 9.71
N ALA A 267 -10.52 -22.17 8.90
CA ALA A 267 -10.63 -20.75 8.64
C ALA A 267 -11.92 -20.17 9.23
N LEU A 268 -11.85 -18.95 9.72
CA LEU A 268 -12.99 -18.15 10.20
C LEU A 268 -13.08 -16.88 9.38
N LEU A 269 -14.28 -16.59 8.84
CA LEU A 269 -14.56 -15.36 8.08
C LEU A 269 -15.39 -14.41 8.92
N ILE A 270 -14.90 -13.19 9.11
CA ILE A 270 -15.60 -12.10 9.81
C ILE A 270 -15.86 -10.97 8.82
N ALA A 271 -17.13 -10.60 8.63
CA ALA A 271 -17.50 -9.50 7.74
C ALA A 271 -18.87 -8.91 8.14
N PRO A 272 -19.24 -7.73 7.62
CA PRO A 272 -20.59 -7.21 7.74
C PRO A 272 -21.63 -8.20 7.22
N LYS A 273 -22.78 -8.28 7.87
CA LYS A 273 -23.86 -9.22 7.52
C LYS A 273 -24.26 -9.12 6.05
N SER A 274 -24.40 -7.90 5.55
CA SER A 274 -24.79 -7.63 4.17
C SER A 274 -23.82 -8.26 3.16
N ILE A 275 -22.53 -8.21 3.43
CA ILE A 275 -21.48 -8.76 2.56
C ILE A 275 -21.40 -10.28 2.67
N LEU A 276 -21.59 -10.84 3.86
CA LEU A 276 -21.64 -12.29 4.10
C LEU A 276 -22.79 -12.94 3.31
N ASP A 277 -23.97 -12.30 3.36
CA ASP A 277 -25.20 -12.85 2.76
C ASP A 277 -25.26 -12.67 1.23
N THR A 278 -24.48 -11.75 0.68
CA THR A 278 -24.47 -11.44 -0.77
C THR A 278 -23.14 -11.82 -1.43
N THR A 279 -22.12 -10.99 -1.29
CA THR A 279 -20.85 -11.14 -2.03
C THR A 279 -20.15 -12.45 -1.71
N TRP A 280 -19.93 -12.75 -0.43
CA TRP A 280 -19.28 -13.99 -0.03
C TRP A 280 -20.10 -15.24 -0.35
N SER A 281 -21.43 -15.19 -0.12
CA SER A 281 -22.32 -16.30 -0.45
C SER A 281 -22.36 -16.56 -1.96
N ASN A 282 -22.31 -15.53 -2.80
CA ASN A 282 -22.28 -15.69 -4.25
C ASN A 282 -20.95 -16.24 -4.74
N GLU A 283 -19.82 -15.71 -4.26
CA GLU A 283 -18.47 -16.14 -4.65
C GLU A 283 -18.16 -17.57 -4.17
N MET A 284 -18.75 -18.02 -3.05
CA MET A 284 -18.59 -19.38 -2.55
C MET A 284 -19.55 -20.40 -3.18
N ARG A 285 -20.64 -19.97 -3.81
CA ARG A 285 -21.67 -20.88 -4.34
C ARG A 285 -21.15 -21.90 -5.36
N ASP A 286 -20.21 -21.44 -6.19
CA ASP A 286 -19.62 -22.25 -7.26
C ASP A 286 -18.31 -22.92 -6.83
N THR A 287 -18.04 -22.94 -5.51
CA THR A 287 -16.83 -23.52 -4.92
C THR A 287 -17.19 -24.52 -3.84
N ASP A 288 -16.34 -25.54 -3.63
CA ASP A 288 -16.46 -26.47 -2.48
C ASP A 288 -15.92 -25.89 -1.16
N ILE A 289 -15.84 -24.55 -1.08
CA ILE A 289 -15.26 -23.86 0.08
C ILE A 289 -16.37 -23.58 1.09
N HIS A 290 -16.38 -24.34 2.19
CA HIS A 290 -17.17 -24.04 3.36
C HIS A 290 -16.30 -23.43 4.45
N VAL A 291 -16.60 -22.23 4.92
CA VAL A 291 -15.91 -21.50 5.98
C VAL A 291 -16.92 -21.10 7.06
N GLU A 292 -16.51 -21.18 8.30
CA GLU A 292 -17.30 -20.68 9.42
C GLU A 292 -17.36 -19.15 9.33
N ARG A 293 -18.56 -18.57 9.52
CA ARG A 293 -18.84 -17.15 9.31
C ARG A 293 -19.34 -16.48 10.57
N VAL A 294 -18.78 -15.32 10.89
CA VAL A 294 -19.21 -14.47 12.01
C VAL A 294 -19.61 -13.11 11.46
N ASN A 295 -20.82 -12.70 11.81
CA ASN A 295 -21.30 -11.37 11.54
C ASN A 295 -20.58 -10.35 12.45
N MET A 296 -19.94 -9.35 11.86
CA MET A 296 -19.17 -8.32 12.56
C MET A 296 -20.00 -7.53 13.58
N GLU A 297 -21.27 -7.27 13.28
CA GLU A 297 -22.17 -6.55 14.17
C GLU A 297 -22.42 -7.31 15.47
N MET A 298 -22.37 -8.65 15.43
CA MET A 298 -22.50 -9.50 16.63
C MET A 298 -21.34 -9.27 17.59
N LEU A 299 -20.10 -9.09 17.09
CA LEU A 299 -18.95 -8.79 17.95
C LEU A 299 -19.08 -7.46 18.70
N SER A 300 -19.84 -6.52 18.15
CA SER A 300 -20.11 -5.23 18.78
C SER A 300 -21.19 -5.34 19.85
N ALA A 301 -22.21 -6.17 19.61
CA ALA A 301 -23.35 -6.38 20.50
C ALA A 301 -23.01 -7.32 21.67
N ASP A 302 -22.27 -8.39 21.39
CA ASP A 302 -21.90 -9.43 22.37
C ASP A 302 -20.48 -9.94 22.09
N PRO A 303 -19.46 -9.39 22.76
CA PRO A 303 -18.08 -9.83 22.62
C PRO A 303 -17.86 -11.33 22.96
N SER A 304 -18.74 -11.92 23.78
CA SER A 304 -18.62 -13.32 24.21
C SER A 304 -18.85 -14.35 23.09
N VAL A 305 -19.34 -13.90 21.93
CA VAL A 305 -19.51 -14.75 20.72
C VAL A 305 -18.18 -15.46 20.35
N VAL A 306 -17.03 -14.84 20.64
CA VAL A 306 -15.72 -15.44 20.33
C VAL A 306 -15.37 -16.64 21.20
N GLU A 307 -15.95 -16.78 22.40
CA GLU A 307 -15.66 -17.88 23.34
C GLU A 307 -15.89 -19.26 22.73
N ARG A 308 -16.86 -19.37 21.83
CA ARG A 308 -17.14 -20.58 21.05
C ARG A 308 -15.92 -21.04 20.22
N TYR A 309 -15.12 -20.09 19.72
CA TYR A 309 -13.95 -20.35 18.86
C TYR A 309 -12.66 -20.57 19.65
N LEU A 310 -12.71 -20.50 20.97
CA LEU A 310 -11.58 -20.82 21.85
C LEU A 310 -11.56 -22.32 22.20
N GLN A 311 -12.64 -23.05 21.95
CA GLN A 311 -12.72 -24.50 22.17
C GLN A 311 -11.91 -25.25 21.10
N ASP A 312 -11.21 -26.31 21.47
CA ASP A 312 -10.30 -27.07 20.60
C ASP A 312 -10.95 -27.53 19.28
N ASN A 313 -12.25 -27.90 19.32
CA ASN A 313 -12.98 -28.35 18.14
C ASN A 313 -13.32 -27.23 17.14
N TYR A 314 -13.21 -25.96 17.53
CA TYR A 314 -13.56 -24.79 16.69
C TYR A 314 -12.40 -23.84 16.47
N LYS A 315 -11.27 -24.03 17.12
CA LYS A 315 -10.10 -23.14 17.07
C LYS A 315 -9.66 -22.89 15.63
N PRO A 316 -9.77 -21.65 15.11
CA PRO A 316 -9.30 -21.31 13.76
C PRO A 316 -7.78 -21.16 13.76
N GLY A 317 -7.13 -21.55 12.66
CA GLY A 317 -5.74 -21.23 12.39
C GLY A 317 -5.56 -20.09 11.38
N LEU A 318 -6.66 -19.70 10.71
CA LEU A 318 -6.73 -18.53 9.83
C LEU A 318 -8.00 -17.74 10.13
N VAL A 319 -7.87 -16.42 10.33
CA VAL A 319 -8.99 -15.49 10.46
C VAL A 319 -8.93 -14.47 9.33
N VAL A 320 -10.00 -14.39 8.55
CA VAL A 320 -10.14 -13.44 7.44
C VAL A 320 -11.18 -12.41 7.82
N ILE A 321 -10.81 -11.13 7.76
CA ILE A 321 -11.68 -10.01 8.11
C ILE A 321 -11.89 -9.14 6.87
N ASP A 322 -13.13 -9.09 6.36
CA ASP A 322 -13.48 -8.18 5.27
C ASP A 322 -13.99 -6.85 5.83
N GLU A 323 -13.75 -5.76 5.09
CA GLU A 323 -13.95 -4.39 5.53
C GLU A 323 -13.26 -4.10 6.88
N ALA A 324 -11.99 -4.49 6.97
CA ALA A 324 -11.20 -4.43 8.20
C ALA A 324 -11.07 -3.01 8.80
N HIS A 325 -11.33 -1.96 8.03
CA HIS A 325 -11.34 -0.58 8.52
C HIS A 325 -12.33 -0.34 9.68
N TYR A 326 -13.31 -1.21 9.87
CA TYR A 326 -14.19 -1.15 11.05
C TYR A 326 -13.48 -1.52 12.36
N PHE A 327 -12.29 -2.12 12.30
CA PHE A 327 -11.46 -2.47 13.47
C PHE A 327 -10.31 -1.48 13.74
N ARG A 328 -10.34 -0.28 13.15
CA ARG A 328 -9.31 0.75 13.36
C ARG A 328 -9.28 1.37 14.78
N HIS A 329 -10.35 1.18 15.57
CA HIS A 329 -10.48 1.80 16.90
C HIS A 329 -10.33 0.75 18.02
N PRO A 330 -9.21 0.81 18.79
CA PRO A 330 -8.89 -0.21 19.79
C PRO A 330 -9.85 -0.24 20.99
N ASN A 331 -10.59 0.84 21.25
CA ASN A 331 -11.51 0.97 22.39
C ASN A 331 -12.93 0.50 22.08
N THR A 332 -13.13 -0.30 21.03
CA THR A 332 -14.44 -0.84 20.66
C THR A 332 -14.57 -2.31 21.07
N ASN A 333 -15.79 -2.73 21.45
CA ASN A 333 -16.07 -4.13 21.81
C ASN A 333 -15.61 -5.12 20.72
N ARG A 334 -15.81 -4.77 19.42
CA ARG A 334 -15.42 -5.62 18.30
C ARG A 334 -13.91 -5.79 18.20
N TYR A 335 -13.13 -4.72 18.45
CA TYR A 335 -11.67 -4.79 18.43
C TYR A 335 -11.15 -5.64 19.59
N GLU A 336 -11.70 -5.43 20.81
CA GLU A 336 -11.34 -6.21 21.98
C GLU A 336 -11.65 -7.70 21.79
N ALA A 337 -12.84 -8.02 21.28
CA ALA A 337 -13.24 -9.40 20.99
C ALA A 337 -12.32 -10.06 19.94
N LEU A 338 -12.00 -9.35 18.85
CA LEU A 338 -11.08 -9.85 17.82
C LEU A 338 -9.66 -10.05 18.38
N SER A 339 -9.14 -9.07 19.11
CA SER A 339 -7.82 -9.15 19.73
C SER A 339 -7.72 -10.32 20.70
N HIS A 340 -8.77 -10.56 21.50
CA HIS A 340 -8.86 -11.74 22.40
C HIS A 340 -8.83 -13.05 21.61
N LEU A 341 -9.65 -13.15 20.55
CA LEU A 341 -9.69 -14.33 19.69
C LEU A 341 -8.31 -14.64 19.09
N LEU A 342 -7.68 -13.65 18.44
CA LEU A 342 -6.38 -13.82 17.78
C LEU A 342 -5.29 -14.22 18.76
N THR A 343 -5.27 -13.57 19.92
CA THR A 343 -4.35 -13.86 21.01
C THR A 343 -4.48 -15.29 21.53
N ALA A 344 -5.71 -15.72 21.81
CA ALA A 344 -5.96 -17.03 22.39
C ALA A 344 -5.78 -18.18 21.39
N THR A 345 -5.99 -17.92 20.09
CA THR A 345 -5.88 -18.94 19.05
C THR A 345 -4.49 -19.00 18.40
N GLY A 346 -3.74 -17.90 18.37
CA GLY A 346 -2.53 -17.76 17.57
C GLY A 346 -2.80 -17.85 16.06
N ALA A 347 -4.04 -17.55 15.63
CA ALA A 347 -4.44 -17.65 14.24
C ALA A 347 -3.72 -16.60 13.38
N LYS A 348 -3.37 -16.98 12.16
CA LYS A 348 -2.91 -16.02 11.14
C LYS A 348 -4.07 -15.15 10.67
N VAL A 349 -3.78 -13.92 10.26
CA VAL A 349 -4.79 -12.88 10.01
C VAL A 349 -4.71 -12.31 8.61
N VAL A 350 -5.83 -12.29 7.89
CA VAL A 350 -5.98 -11.57 6.62
C VAL A 350 -6.96 -10.43 6.83
N LEU A 351 -6.51 -9.20 6.70
CA LEU A 351 -7.32 -8.00 6.78
C LEU A 351 -7.59 -7.47 5.37
N ILE A 352 -8.84 -7.37 4.97
CA ILE A 352 -9.24 -6.87 3.65
C ILE A 352 -9.85 -5.50 3.83
N THR A 353 -9.29 -4.49 3.18
CA THR A 353 -9.87 -3.14 3.14
C THR A 353 -9.37 -2.39 1.91
N ALA A 354 -10.20 -1.53 1.34
CA ALA A 354 -9.75 -0.65 0.26
C ALA A 354 -9.06 0.62 0.78
N THR A 355 -9.26 0.95 2.05
CA THR A 355 -8.81 2.19 2.70
C THR A 355 -8.17 1.87 4.04
N PRO A 356 -6.91 1.40 4.06
CA PRO A 356 -6.22 1.06 5.31
C PRO A 356 -5.89 2.30 6.16
N VAL A 357 -5.74 3.46 5.52
CA VAL A 357 -5.63 4.78 6.14
C VAL A 357 -6.86 5.58 5.75
N ASN A 358 -7.63 6.07 6.71
CA ASN A 358 -8.80 6.89 6.44
C ASN A 358 -8.61 8.33 6.94
N THR A 359 -8.44 8.51 8.24
CA THR A 359 -8.34 9.82 8.89
C THR A 359 -7.01 10.04 9.60
N SER A 360 -6.29 8.99 9.90
CA SER A 360 -5.04 9.00 10.67
C SER A 360 -4.15 7.84 10.26
N LEU A 361 -2.84 8.04 10.29
CA LEU A 361 -1.88 6.93 10.14
C LEU A 361 -2.01 5.91 11.29
N MET A 362 -2.54 6.34 12.43
CA MET A 362 -2.83 5.44 13.56
C MET A 362 -3.92 4.42 13.23
N ASP A 363 -4.79 4.68 12.25
CA ASP A 363 -5.77 3.68 11.77
C ASP A 363 -5.05 2.43 11.27
N LEU A 364 -4.02 2.62 10.44
CA LEU A 364 -3.18 1.53 9.92
C LEU A 364 -2.39 0.86 11.05
N TYR A 365 -1.81 1.65 11.98
CA TYR A 365 -1.13 1.08 13.15
C TYR A 365 -2.04 0.13 13.92
N HIS A 366 -3.27 0.52 14.23
CA HIS A 366 -4.19 -0.32 15.00
C HIS A 366 -4.57 -1.61 14.27
N LEU A 367 -4.68 -1.58 12.94
CA LEU A 367 -4.89 -2.80 12.14
C LEU A 367 -3.66 -3.72 12.19
N LEU A 368 -2.46 -3.17 12.05
CA LEU A 368 -1.21 -3.94 12.16
C LEU A 368 -1.00 -4.51 13.55
N ALA A 369 -1.34 -3.76 14.60
CA ALA A 369 -1.21 -4.16 16.00
C ALA A 369 -2.10 -5.36 16.39
N LEU A 370 -3.08 -5.75 15.57
CA LEU A 370 -3.86 -6.97 15.78
C LEU A 370 -3.01 -8.24 15.68
N TYR A 371 -1.93 -8.22 14.91
CA TYR A 371 -1.11 -9.41 14.68
C TYR A 371 0.41 -9.17 14.76
N LEU A 372 0.87 -7.91 14.67
CA LEU A 372 2.29 -7.60 14.75
C LEU A 372 2.71 -7.21 16.16
N PRO A 373 3.87 -7.69 16.61
CA PRO A 373 4.53 -7.18 17.81
C PRO A 373 5.10 -5.77 17.58
N ASP A 374 5.24 -5.00 18.67
CA ASP A 374 5.74 -3.62 18.56
C ASP A 374 7.21 -3.53 18.11
N ASP A 375 8.00 -4.58 18.35
CA ASP A 375 9.41 -4.64 17.96
C ASP A 375 9.69 -5.23 16.57
N VAL A 376 8.65 -5.49 15.78
CA VAL A 376 8.79 -6.12 14.44
C VAL A 376 9.69 -5.34 13.49
N ILE A 377 9.77 -4.01 13.62
CA ILE A 377 10.59 -3.13 12.80
C ILE A 377 11.85 -2.62 13.51
N TYR A 378 12.13 -3.10 14.72
CA TYR A 378 13.22 -2.55 15.54
C TYR A 378 14.60 -2.70 14.89
N SER A 379 14.85 -3.79 14.19
CA SER A 379 16.11 -4.01 13.48
C SER A 379 16.43 -2.92 12.45
N GLU A 380 15.40 -2.40 11.81
CA GLU A 380 15.51 -1.41 10.73
C GLU A 380 15.43 0.02 11.24
N TYR A 381 14.48 0.31 12.11
CA TYR A 381 14.13 1.68 12.50
C TYR A 381 14.62 2.08 13.89
N LYS A 382 15.16 1.14 14.70
CA LYS A 382 15.63 1.34 16.10
C LYS A 382 14.56 1.87 17.06
N MET A 383 13.31 1.71 16.70
CA MET A 383 12.14 2.08 17.51
C MET A 383 11.00 1.07 17.30
N GLY A 384 9.99 1.09 18.18
CA GLY A 384 8.83 0.24 18.05
C GLY A 384 7.87 0.73 16.98
N LEU A 385 7.02 -0.20 16.53
CA LEU A 385 6.00 0.06 15.52
C LEU A 385 5.12 1.28 15.91
N LYS A 386 4.65 1.31 17.17
CA LYS A 386 3.84 2.41 17.68
C LYS A 386 4.56 3.75 17.65
N SER A 387 5.79 3.78 18.14
CA SER A 387 6.60 5.01 18.20
C SER A 387 6.88 5.55 16.79
N TYR A 388 7.15 4.67 15.84
CA TYR A 388 7.33 5.00 14.43
C TYR A 388 6.06 5.65 13.84
N PHE A 389 4.89 5.04 14.05
CA PHE A 389 3.63 5.60 13.56
C PHE A 389 3.28 6.95 14.21
N VAL A 390 3.58 7.13 15.50
CA VAL A 390 3.40 8.41 16.19
C VAL A 390 4.30 9.50 15.60
N GLU A 391 5.55 9.18 15.26
CA GLU A 391 6.46 10.11 14.61
C GLU A 391 5.98 10.47 13.20
N CYS A 392 5.60 9.46 12.39
CA CYS A 392 5.03 9.68 11.07
C CYS A 392 3.75 10.53 11.13
N GLN A 393 2.88 10.30 12.11
CA GLN A 393 1.67 11.10 12.31
C GLN A 393 1.98 12.58 12.59
N LYS A 394 3.03 12.87 13.39
CA LYS A 394 3.48 14.25 13.64
C LYS A 394 3.97 14.91 12.35
N LYS A 395 4.81 14.23 11.58
CA LYS A 395 5.27 14.72 10.27
C LYS A 395 4.11 14.98 9.32
N TRP A 396 3.13 14.07 9.27
CA TRP A 396 1.94 14.24 8.43
C TRP A 396 1.14 15.48 8.79
N LEU A 397 0.91 15.70 10.08
CA LEU A 397 0.21 16.90 10.57
C LEU A 397 0.95 18.20 10.23
N ASN A 398 2.29 18.15 10.24
CA ASN A 398 3.16 19.29 9.89
C ASN A 398 3.33 19.47 8.37
N LYS A 399 2.73 18.60 7.53
CA LYS A 399 2.93 18.56 6.07
C LYS A 399 4.39 18.29 5.65
N GLU A 400 5.14 17.59 6.49
CA GLU A 400 6.49 17.13 6.20
C GLU A 400 6.46 15.82 5.39
N PRO A 401 7.47 15.53 4.57
CA PRO A 401 7.56 14.26 3.84
C PRO A 401 7.60 13.07 4.80
N ILE A 402 6.85 12.02 4.45
CA ILE A 402 6.81 10.77 5.22
C ILE A 402 7.24 9.65 4.28
N ASP A 403 8.22 8.87 4.72
CA ASP A 403 8.64 7.64 4.03
C ASP A 403 8.16 6.43 4.83
N MET A 404 7.15 5.74 4.32
CA MET A 404 6.58 4.51 4.87
C MET A 404 6.59 3.34 3.89
N ASP A 405 7.13 3.52 2.69
CA ASP A 405 7.01 2.55 1.61
C ASP A 405 7.61 1.20 1.98
N ASP A 406 8.81 1.17 2.55
CA ASP A 406 9.47 -0.08 2.96
C ASP A 406 8.66 -0.81 4.04
N LEU A 407 8.11 -0.08 5.01
CA LEU A 407 7.26 -0.66 6.06
C LEU A 407 5.95 -1.19 5.48
N LEU A 408 5.30 -0.43 4.60
CA LEU A 408 4.05 -0.85 3.99
C LEU A 408 4.22 -2.10 3.13
N ARG A 409 5.32 -2.20 2.37
CA ARG A 409 5.67 -3.40 1.60
C ARG A 409 5.82 -4.65 2.44
N MET A 410 6.28 -4.53 3.68
CA MET A 410 6.40 -5.67 4.57
C MET A 410 5.04 -6.27 4.94
N PHE A 411 3.99 -5.46 5.10
CA PHE A 411 2.74 -5.88 5.75
C PHE A 411 1.50 -5.70 4.89
N VAL A 412 1.57 -4.89 3.83
CA VAL A 412 0.43 -4.56 2.97
C VAL A 412 0.65 -5.12 1.57
N VAL A 413 -0.40 -5.67 0.97
CA VAL A 413 -0.48 -6.00 -0.45
C VAL A 413 -1.43 -5.02 -1.08
N ARG A 414 -0.96 -4.30 -2.08
CA ARG A 414 -1.78 -3.34 -2.81
C ARG A 414 -1.38 -3.29 -4.27
N HIS A 415 -2.38 -3.35 -5.11
CA HIS A 415 -2.24 -3.18 -6.54
C HIS A 415 -3.21 -2.11 -7.04
N SER A 416 -2.73 -1.29 -7.98
CA SER A 416 -3.53 -0.24 -8.60
C SER A 416 -4.39 -0.79 -9.75
N ARG A 417 -5.37 0.01 -10.19
CA ARG A 417 -6.11 -0.27 -11.41
C ARG A 417 -5.23 -0.20 -12.65
N GLU A 418 -4.21 0.64 -12.65
CA GLU A 418 -3.25 0.77 -13.75
C GLU A 418 -2.48 -0.53 -13.92
N LEU A 419 -1.98 -1.11 -12.83
CA LEU A 419 -1.36 -2.43 -12.83
C LEU A 419 -2.32 -3.51 -13.37
N ALA A 420 -3.55 -3.55 -12.85
CA ALA A 420 -4.53 -4.54 -13.28
C ALA A 420 -4.86 -4.43 -14.77
N LYS A 421 -4.97 -3.21 -15.33
CA LYS A 421 -5.11 -2.98 -16.78
C LYS A 421 -3.90 -3.52 -17.55
N ALA A 422 -2.69 -3.20 -17.10
CA ALA A 422 -1.45 -3.55 -17.76
C ALA A 422 -1.24 -5.08 -17.86
N ILE A 423 -1.35 -5.80 -16.73
CA ILE A 423 -1.00 -7.23 -16.69
C ILE A 423 -2.19 -8.16 -16.98
N SER A 424 -3.42 -7.68 -16.87
CA SER A 424 -4.62 -8.53 -17.04
C SER A 424 -5.47 -8.13 -18.24
N ASN A 425 -5.04 -7.14 -19.03
CA ASN A 425 -5.75 -6.61 -20.21
C ASN A 425 -7.24 -6.28 -19.91
N LEU A 426 -7.51 -5.70 -18.75
CA LEU A 426 -8.85 -5.42 -18.26
C LEU A 426 -9.32 -4.02 -18.71
N LYS A 427 -10.60 -3.93 -19.06
CA LYS A 427 -11.27 -2.66 -19.35
C LYS A 427 -12.12 -2.25 -18.17
N PHE A 428 -12.04 -0.96 -17.82
CA PHE A 428 -12.90 -0.31 -16.84
C PHE A 428 -13.67 0.81 -17.53
N PRO A 429 -14.91 1.09 -17.13
CA PRO A 429 -15.65 2.21 -17.68
C PRO A 429 -15.03 3.57 -17.32
N ASP A 430 -15.17 4.55 -18.25
CA ASP A 430 -14.82 5.93 -17.99
C ASP A 430 -15.82 6.54 -16.98
N ARG A 431 -15.31 7.29 -16.02
CA ARG A 431 -16.13 7.99 -15.03
C ARG A 431 -16.46 9.39 -15.53
N VAL A 432 -17.76 9.70 -15.59
CA VAL A 432 -18.26 11.03 -15.96
C VAL A 432 -18.90 11.68 -14.75
N LEU A 433 -18.23 12.69 -14.19
CA LEU A 433 -18.73 13.44 -13.05
C LEU A 433 -19.75 14.49 -13.52
N ARG A 434 -20.89 14.59 -12.83
CA ARG A 434 -21.99 15.52 -13.07
C ARG A 434 -22.47 16.14 -11.76
N THR A 435 -22.88 17.40 -11.79
CA THR A 435 -23.46 18.07 -10.63
C THR A 435 -24.92 18.40 -10.89
N ILE A 436 -25.78 18.09 -9.93
CA ILE A 436 -27.17 18.54 -9.88
C ILE A 436 -27.23 19.66 -8.85
N SER A 437 -27.34 20.90 -9.33
CA SER A 437 -27.39 22.06 -8.44
C SER A 437 -28.81 22.36 -7.98
N TYR A 438 -28.96 22.76 -6.71
CA TYR A 438 -30.25 23.19 -6.13
C TYR A 438 -30.05 24.43 -5.29
N ASP A 439 -31.13 25.26 -5.14
CA ASP A 439 -31.16 26.37 -4.21
C ASP A 439 -31.45 25.79 -2.80
N LEU A 440 -30.69 26.17 -1.79
CA LEU A 440 -30.96 25.76 -0.41
C LEU A 440 -32.34 26.18 0.10
N GLY A 441 -32.86 27.30 -0.39
CA GLY A 441 -34.18 27.81 -0.03
C GLY A 441 -34.35 28.28 1.42
N ILE A 442 -33.19 28.37 2.15
CA ILE A 442 -33.14 28.76 3.56
C ILE A 442 -31.87 29.57 3.84
N ASP A 443 -31.99 30.56 4.70
CA ASP A 443 -30.87 31.31 5.28
C ASP A 443 -30.20 30.46 6.38
N VAL A 444 -29.11 29.84 6.03
CA VAL A 444 -28.37 28.91 6.91
C VAL A 444 -27.79 29.64 8.12
N SER A 445 -27.40 30.91 7.97
CA SER A 445 -26.86 31.70 9.09
C SER A 445 -27.90 31.93 10.19
N LYS A 446 -29.11 32.31 9.80
CA LYS A 446 -30.21 32.50 10.76
C LYS A 446 -30.63 31.21 11.44
N LEU A 447 -30.65 30.12 10.66
CA LEU A 447 -30.94 28.82 11.26
C LEU A 447 -29.85 28.44 12.27
N TYR A 448 -28.57 28.67 11.92
CA TYR A 448 -27.48 28.38 12.83
C TYR A 448 -27.55 29.21 14.11
N GLU A 449 -27.87 30.50 14.04
CA GLU A 449 -28.08 31.36 15.22
C GLU A 449 -29.16 30.79 16.16
N VAL A 450 -30.23 30.21 15.63
CA VAL A 450 -31.27 29.53 16.44
C VAL A 450 -30.69 28.26 17.07
N LEU A 451 -29.97 27.45 16.32
CA LEU A 451 -29.36 26.21 16.82
C LEU A 451 -28.23 26.48 17.85
N GLU A 452 -27.54 27.61 17.73
CA GLU A 452 -26.49 28.01 18.68
C GLU A 452 -27.03 28.32 20.08
N ARG A 453 -28.26 28.79 20.17
CA ARG A 453 -28.96 29.12 21.43
C ARG A 453 -29.49 27.90 22.17
N LEU A 454 -29.51 26.70 21.57
CA LEU A 454 -30.00 25.49 22.23
C LEU A 454 -29.10 25.10 23.42
N ASN A 455 -29.77 24.84 24.55
CA ASN A 455 -29.11 24.52 25.82
C ASN A 455 -28.60 23.09 25.89
N PHE A 456 -29.35 22.12 25.37
CA PHE A 456 -29.07 20.67 25.51
C PHE A 456 -28.87 20.24 26.98
N ALA A 457 -29.72 20.73 27.90
CA ALA A 457 -29.58 20.54 29.34
C ALA A 457 -29.39 19.08 29.78
N TYR A 458 -29.99 18.15 29.09
CA TYR A 458 -29.87 16.72 29.36
C TYR A 458 -28.44 16.13 29.07
N TYR A 459 -27.70 16.72 28.12
CA TYR A 459 -26.30 16.35 27.90
C TYR A 459 -25.41 16.94 28.98
N GLU A 460 -25.63 18.17 29.38
CA GLU A 460 -24.85 18.80 30.44
C GLU A 460 -24.94 18.01 31.75
N LEU A 461 -26.16 17.66 32.20
CA LEU A 461 -26.37 16.85 33.39
C LEU A 461 -25.72 15.46 33.27
N ALA A 462 -25.84 14.84 32.11
CA ALA A 462 -25.21 13.55 31.90
C ALA A 462 -23.67 13.61 32.00
N ILE A 463 -23.04 14.65 31.44
CA ILE A 463 -21.60 14.87 31.52
C ILE A 463 -21.16 15.13 32.95
N GLU A 464 -21.92 15.93 33.72
CA GLU A 464 -21.58 16.26 35.09
C GLU A 464 -21.68 15.06 36.04
N ARG A 465 -22.70 14.23 35.89
CA ARG A 465 -23.05 13.20 36.87
C ARG A 465 -22.64 11.78 36.52
N LEU A 466 -22.37 11.53 35.23
CA LEU A 466 -22.12 10.19 34.69
C LEU A 466 -20.74 10.06 34.02
N SER A 467 -19.81 11.01 34.22
CA SER A 467 -18.44 10.93 33.70
C SER A 467 -17.75 9.64 34.18
N GLY A 468 -16.95 9.01 33.32
CA GLY A 468 -16.29 7.72 33.58
C GLY A 468 -17.17 6.48 33.40
N GLU A 469 -18.48 6.61 33.40
CA GLU A 469 -19.43 5.48 33.25
C GLU A 469 -20.37 5.64 32.05
N PHE A 470 -20.57 6.88 31.60
CA PHE A 470 -21.50 7.17 30.53
C PHE A 470 -20.87 7.09 29.15
N ARG A 471 -21.59 6.53 28.21
CA ARG A 471 -21.20 6.49 26.80
C ARG A 471 -22.13 7.40 25.98
N LEU A 472 -21.55 8.17 25.07
CA LEU A 472 -22.30 8.94 24.07
C LEU A 472 -23.07 8.00 23.13
N PRO A 473 -24.03 8.49 22.32
CA PRO A 473 -24.80 7.64 21.40
C PRO A 473 -23.96 6.84 20.40
N ASP A 474 -22.75 7.29 20.10
CA ASP A 474 -21.77 6.63 19.25
C ASP A 474 -20.98 5.50 19.97
N GLY A 475 -21.19 5.31 21.28
CA GLY A 475 -20.50 4.33 22.09
C GLY A 475 -19.27 4.85 22.83
N THR A 476 -18.89 6.10 22.64
CA THR A 476 -17.74 6.74 23.29
C THR A 476 -17.95 6.91 24.79
N LEU A 477 -17.02 6.38 25.61
CA LEU A 477 -17.01 6.61 27.04
C LEU A 477 -16.64 8.08 27.34
N ILE A 478 -17.45 8.79 28.15
CA ILE A 478 -17.10 10.12 28.63
C ILE A 478 -15.94 9.99 29.61
N PRO A 479 -14.79 10.63 29.36
CA PRO A 479 -13.64 10.57 30.27
C PRO A 479 -13.97 11.17 31.63
N GLU A 480 -13.34 10.64 32.67
CA GLU A 480 -13.42 11.23 34.02
C GLU A 480 -12.43 12.42 34.10
N TYR A 481 -12.97 13.63 34.02
CA TYR A 481 -12.19 14.85 34.22
C TYR A 481 -12.28 15.30 35.66
N LYS A 482 -11.13 15.67 36.26
CA LYS A 482 -11.05 16.26 37.59
C LYS A 482 -11.06 17.82 37.57
N GLU A 483 -10.83 18.40 36.39
CA GLU A 483 -10.71 19.83 36.16
C GLU A 483 -12.02 20.37 35.60
N GLU A 484 -12.65 21.33 36.31
CA GLU A 484 -13.91 21.95 35.94
C GLU A 484 -13.85 22.61 34.55
N GLU A 485 -12.71 23.19 34.17
CA GLU A 485 -12.48 23.79 32.85
C GLU A 485 -12.60 22.76 31.71
N LYS A 486 -12.09 21.55 31.91
CA LYS A 486 -12.20 20.47 30.92
C LYS A 486 -13.61 19.94 30.78
N ILE A 487 -14.37 19.91 31.89
CA ILE A 487 -15.79 19.53 31.88
C ILE A 487 -16.58 20.53 31.03
N GLU A 488 -16.41 21.82 31.26
CA GLU A 488 -17.11 22.87 30.49
C GLU A 488 -16.72 22.83 28.99
N LYS A 489 -15.45 22.70 28.68
CA LYS A 489 -15.02 22.52 27.29
C LYS A 489 -15.59 21.25 26.64
N PHE A 490 -15.72 20.17 27.39
CA PHE A 490 -16.34 18.96 26.87
C PHE A 490 -17.85 19.12 26.60
N LYS A 491 -18.56 19.85 27.47
CA LYS A 491 -19.99 20.23 27.23
C LYS A 491 -20.11 21.02 25.92
N GLU A 492 -19.24 22.02 25.74
CA GLU A 492 -19.22 22.83 24.52
C GLU A 492 -18.95 21.98 23.28
N LEU A 493 -17.97 21.05 23.34
CA LEU A 493 -17.67 20.10 22.28
C LEU A 493 -18.92 19.31 21.87
N VAL A 494 -19.66 18.73 22.83
CA VAL A 494 -20.86 17.93 22.55
C VAL A 494 -21.93 18.78 21.87
N LYS A 495 -22.13 20.05 22.31
CA LYS A 495 -23.07 20.98 21.67
C LYS A 495 -22.70 21.29 20.22
N ILE A 496 -21.42 21.52 19.94
CA ILE A 496 -20.94 21.75 18.56
C ILE A 496 -21.23 20.53 17.68
N VAL A 497 -20.95 19.32 18.16
CA VAL A 497 -21.25 18.07 17.43
C VAL A 497 -22.74 17.96 17.12
N GLN A 498 -23.63 18.26 18.08
CA GLN A 498 -25.08 18.22 17.82
C GLN A 498 -25.51 19.24 16.75
N ARG A 499 -24.95 20.46 16.77
CA ARG A 499 -25.21 21.49 15.74
C ARG A 499 -24.74 21.07 14.36
N ILE A 500 -23.51 20.49 14.24
CA ILE A 500 -23.00 19.92 13.01
C ILE A 500 -23.96 18.83 12.49
N ASN A 501 -24.42 17.94 13.36
CA ASN A 501 -25.37 16.89 12.99
C ASN A 501 -26.69 17.44 12.45
N PHE A 502 -27.24 18.50 13.03
CA PHE A 502 -28.43 19.17 12.51
C PHE A 502 -28.19 19.76 11.12
N LEU A 503 -27.07 20.45 10.90
CA LEU A 503 -26.73 21.00 9.60
C LEU A 503 -26.53 19.91 8.54
N LYS A 504 -25.87 18.80 8.87
CA LYS A 504 -25.74 17.63 7.98
C LYS A 504 -27.10 17.02 7.63
N ARG A 505 -28.01 16.95 8.60
CA ARG A 505 -29.38 16.47 8.37
C ARG A 505 -30.18 17.41 7.44
N LEU A 506 -30.00 18.72 7.60
CA LEU A 506 -30.61 19.73 6.72
C LEU A 506 -30.07 19.59 5.28
N GLU A 507 -28.76 19.46 5.15
CA GLU A 507 -28.13 19.26 3.84
C GLU A 507 -28.66 18.00 3.18
N SER A 508 -28.83 16.90 3.93
CA SER A 508 -29.37 15.65 3.39
C SER A 508 -30.83 15.84 2.89
N SER A 509 -31.73 16.30 3.71
CA SER A 509 -33.10 16.70 3.31
C SER A 509 -33.81 17.48 4.38
N SER A 510 -34.74 18.37 3.95
CA SER A 510 -35.62 19.08 4.86
C SER A 510 -36.47 18.13 5.75
N GLU A 511 -36.84 16.97 5.23
CA GLU A 511 -37.58 15.94 5.96
C GLU A 511 -36.72 15.25 7.04
N ALA A 512 -35.43 14.95 6.74
CA ALA A 512 -34.51 14.36 7.72
C ALA A 512 -34.24 15.35 8.89
N PHE A 513 -34.06 16.62 8.58
CA PHE A 513 -33.93 17.66 9.58
C PHE A 513 -35.18 17.75 10.44
N LYS A 514 -36.37 17.88 9.82
CA LYS A 514 -37.67 17.94 10.47
C LYS A 514 -37.89 16.78 11.44
N LYS A 515 -37.69 15.54 10.96
CA LYS A 515 -37.84 14.35 11.81
C LYS A 515 -36.85 14.34 12.97
N SER A 516 -35.64 14.81 12.78
CA SER A 516 -34.66 14.90 13.88
C SER A 516 -35.08 15.90 14.95
N VAL A 517 -35.58 17.06 14.52
CA VAL A 517 -36.14 18.06 15.44
C VAL A 517 -37.38 17.54 16.15
N GLU A 518 -38.32 16.92 15.44
CA GLU A 518 -39.53 16.35 16.03
C GLU A 518 -39.20 15.24 17.06
N ARG A 519 -38.23 14.36 16.76
CA ARG A 519 -37.76 13.36 17.73
C ARG A 519 -37.14 14.00 18.96
N LEU A 520 -36.33 15.04 18.78
CA LEU A 520 -35.74 15.74 19.90
C LEU A 520 -36.79 16.42 20.76
N LYS A 521 -37.80 17.07 20.14
CA LYS A 521 -38.94 17.69 20.86
C LYS A 521 -39.67 16.65 21.69
N LYS A 522 -40.10 15.53 21.10
CA LYS A 522 -40.75 14.41 21.82
C LYS A 522 -39.90 13.91 23.00
N TYR A 523 -38.60 13.78 22.80
CA TYR A 523 -37.71 13.40 23.89
C TYR A 523 -37.69 14.42 25.02
N ILE A 524 -37.56 15.71 24.69
CA ILE A 524 -37.57 16.80 25.68
C ILE A 524 -38.91 16.86 26.44
N GLU A 525 -40.04 16.76 25.74
CA GLU A 525 -41.39 16.73 26.36
C GLU A 525 -41.53 15.57 27.33
N TYR A 526 -41.07 14.38 26.92
CA TYR A 526 -41.09 13.19 27.76
C TYR A 526 -40.14 13.33 28.96
N ALA A 527 -38.93 13.82 28.76
CA ALA A 527 -37.94 14.06 29.82
C ALA A 527 -38.46 15.08 30.85
N ASN A 528 -39.09 16.15 30.39
CA ASN A 528 -39.73 17.14 31.26
C ASN A 528 -40.86 16.54 32.10
N LYS A 529 -41.72 15.72 31.49
CA LYS A 529 -42.79 15.02 32.20
C LYS A 529 -42.21 14.10 33.27
N TYR A 530 -41.21 13.26 32.93
CA TYR A 530 -40.59 12.35 33.84
C TYR A 530 -39.85 13.04 34.99
N ALA A 531 -39.17 14.15 34.72
CA ALA A 531 -38.51 14.98 35.72
C ALA A 531 -39.50 15.58 36.71
N ARG A 532 -40.66 16.09 36.24
CA ARG A 532 -41.72 16.62 37.12
C ARG A 532 -42.38 15.55 37.97
N GLU A 533 -42.62 14.37 37.42
CA GLU A 533 -43.33 13.29 38.10
C GLU A 533 -42.45 12.47 39.04
N ARG A 534 -41.17 12.29 38.72
CA ARG A 534 -40.25 11.37 39.40
C ARG A 534 -38.99 12.03 39.99
N SER A 535 -38.76 13.30 39.70
CA SER A 535 -37.55 14.03 40.08
C SER A 535 -36.28 13.34 39.60
N VAL A 536 -36.29 12.81 38.37
CA VAL A 536 -35.16 12.11 37.72
C VAL A 536 -35.02 12.56 36.28
N PHE A 537 -33.78 12.85 35.81
CA PHE A 537 -33.56 13.09 34.40
C PHE A 537 -33.25 11.80 33.65
N ILE A 538 -33.61 11.75 32.38
CA ILE A 538 -33.34 10.61 31.50
C ILE A 538 -32.03 10.89 30.73
N PRO A 539 -30.95 10.10 30.93
CA PRO A 539 -29.71 10.33 30.22
C PRO A 539 -29.83 9.97 28.73
N PRO A 540 -29.04 10.62 27.84
CA PRO A 540 -29.10 10.41 26.40
C PRO A 540 -28.87 8.97 25.93
N ARG A 541 -28.20 8.13 26.74
CA ARG A 541 -28.02 6.71 26.47
C ARG A 541 -29.34 5.95 26.31
N LEU A 542 -30.40 6.37 27.06
CA LEU A 542 -31.72 5.80 26.98
C LEU A 542 -32.53 6.35 25.79
N LYS A 543 -32.03 7.40 25.13
CA LYS A 543 -32.66 8.06 24.02
C LYS A 543 -32.94 7.12 22.85
N GLY A 544 -31.97 6.25 22.47
CA GLY A 544 -32.12 5.31 21.36
C GLY A 544 -33.25 4.29 21.59
N ASP A 545 -33.33 3.74 22.80
CA ASP A 545 -34.38 2.81 23.18
C ASP A 545 -35.75 3.52 23.28
N LEU A 546 -35.77 4.75 23.77
CA LEU A 546 -36.97 5.58 23.85
C LEU A 546 -37.53 5.93 22.46
N PHE A 547 -36.66 6.23 21.47
CA PHE A 547 -37.12 6.54 20.10
C PHE A 547 -37.66 5.30 19.37
N ARG A 548 -37.13 4.12 19.61
CA ARG A 548 -37.73 2.87 19.10
C ARG A 548 -39.09 2.63 19.66
N LEU A 549 -39.33 3.06 20.93
CA LEU A 549 -40.64 2.98 21.60
C LEU A 549 -41.63 4.02 21.07
N LEU A 550 -41.14 5.25 20.77
CA LEU A 550 -41.96 6.35 20.25
C LEU A 550 -42.36 6.18 18.77
N ASP A 551 -41.53 5.43 17.99
CA ASP A 551 -41.84 5.13 16.58
C ASP A 551 -42.88 3.98 16.42
N ASN A 552 -43.10 3.15 17.46
CA ASN A 552 -43.92 1.93 17.37
C ASN A 552 -45.16 1.88 18.26
N GLU A 553 -45.37 2.80 19.21
CA GLU A 553 -46.50 2.75 20.16
C GLU A 553 -47.07 4.13 20.50
N GLU A 554 -48.36 4.18 20.88
CA GLU A 554 -49.03 5.36 21.41
C GLU A 554 -48.36 5.92 22.68
N PRO A 555 -48.38 7.24 22.93
CA PRO A 555 -47.65 7.95 23.99
C PRO A 555 -48.07 7.64 25.43
N GLY A 556 -48.26 6.38 25.76
CA GLY A 556 -48.79 5.97 27.07
C GLY A 556 -47.97 4.95 27.86
N HIS A 557 -46.92 4.33 27.27
CA HIS A 557 -46.21 3.26 27.95
C HIS A 557 -44.81 3.67 28.46
N LEU A 558 -44.78 3.96 29.75
CA LEU A 558 -43.58 4.25 30.58
C LEU A 558 -42.77 3.00 31.07
N PRO A 559 -43.04 1.74 30.71
CA PRO A 559 -42.50 0.58 31.47
C PRO A 559 -41.01 0.35 31.28
N LYS A 560 -40.41 0.79 30.19
CA LYS A 560 -39.01 0.38 29.86
C LYS A 560 -37.93 1.25 30.48
N VAL A 561 -38.19 2.53 30.73
CA VAL A 561 -37.26 3.40 31.48
C VAL A 561 -37.16 2.92 32.92
N GLU A 562 -38.30 2.54 33.53
CA GLU A 562 -38.39 1.96 34.87
C GLU A 562 -37.67 0.58 34.92
N GLU A 563 -37.77 -0.21 33.87
CA GLU A 563 -37.05 -1.51 33.79
C GLU A 563 -35.51 -1.32 33.72
N VAL A 564 -35.01 -0.31 33.01
CA VAL A 564 -33.56 0.00 32.97
C VAL A 564 -33.11 0.49 34.36
N PHE A 565 -33.85 1.38 34.99
CA PHE A 565 -33.49 1.88 36.32
C PHE A 565 -33.63 0.80 37.40
N SER A 566 -34.60 -0.10 37.28
CA SER A 566 -34.72 -1.26 38.21
C SER A 566 -33.55 -2.23 38.12
N LYS A 567 -33.00 -2.40 36.93
CA LYS A 567 -31.80 -3.21 36.71
C LYS A 567 -30.49 -2.51 37.12
N LYS A 568 -30.48 -1.18 37.26
CA LYS A 568 -29.30 -0.36 37.61
C LYS A 568 -29.65 0.70 38.65
N PRO A 569 -29.86 0.33 39.94
CA PRO A 569 -30.25 1.28 40.99
C PRO A 569 -29.26 2.43 41.18
N GLU A 570 -27.96 2.18 41.00
CA GLU A 570 -26.89 3.19 41.12
C GLU A 570 -27.05 4.30 40.07
N LEU A 571 -27.49 3.95 38.85
CA LEU A 571 -27.74 4.91 37.78
C LEU A 571 -28.93 5.80 38.15
N LEU A 572 -29.96 5.23 38.75
CA LEU A 572 -31.14 6.00 39.21
C LEU A 572 -30.76 7.06 40.25
N GLU A 573 -29.93 6.70 41.24
CA GLU A 573 -29.48 7.66 42.28
C GLU A 573 -28.67 8.81 41.66
N LYS A 574 -27.81 8.54 40.68
CA LYS A 574 -27.05 9.58 39.98
C LYS A 574 -27.93 10.47 39.11
N CYS A 575 -29.08 9.99 38.65
CA CYS A 575 -30.01 10.75 37.81
C CYS A 575 -31.11 11.51 38.64
N ARG A 576 -31.11 11.40 39.95
CA ARG A 576 -32.07 12.14 40.82
C ARG A 576 -31.81 13.65 40.79
N LEU A 577 -32.88 14.43 40.76
CA LEU A 577 -32.85 15.88 40.76
C LEU A 577 -33.52 16.42 42.03
N SER A 578 -32.99 17.48 42.60
CA SER A 578 -33.68 18.28 43.60
C SER A 578 -34.84 19.09 42.97
N GLU A 579 -35.76 19.61 43.75
CA GLU A 579 -36.89 20.44 43.26
C GLU A 579 -36.40 21.66 42.44
N GLU A 580 -35.29 22.28 42.87
CA GLU A 580 -34.70 23.41 42.13
C GLU A 580 -34.07 22.99 40.80
N GLU A 581 -33.37 21.86 40.78
CA GLU A 581 -32.79 21.30 39.55
C GLU A 581 -33.89 20.91 38.58
N VAL A 582 -34.98 20.31 39.03
CA VAL A 582 -36.16 20.01 38.18
C VAL A 582 -36.67 21.28 37.52
N ARG A 583 -36.85 22.37 38.30
CA ARG A 583 -37.32 23.64 37.79
C ARG A 583 -36.40 24.20 36.71
N VAL A 584 -35.10 24.27 36.98
CA VAL A 584 -34.09 24.80 36.03
C VAL A 584 -34.00 23.90 34.77
N PHE A 585 -33.97 22.60 34.95
CA PHE A 585 -33.93 21.63 33.85
C PHE A 585 -35.13 21.76 32.90
N VAL A 586 -36.33 21.85 33.49
CA VAL A 586 -37.59 21.99 32.73
C VAL A 586 -37.64 23.34 32.02
N GLN A 587 -37.27 24.44 32.69
CA GLN A 587 -37.26 25.77 32.09
C GLN A 587 -36.32 25.80 30.84
N ARG A 588 -35.10 25.32 30.96
CA ARG A 588 -34.14 25.29 29.85
C ARG A 588 -34.62 24.42 28.69
N ASN A 589 -35.25 23.31 29.00
CA ASN A 589 -35.85 22.43 28.01
C ASN A 589 -37.05 23.06 27.29
N GLU A 590 -37.85 23.87 27.98
CA GLU A 590 -38.97 24.64 27.38
C GLU A 590 -38.47 25.77 26.47
N GLU A 591 -37.32 26.36 26.77
CA GLU A 591 -36.62 27.29 25.89
C GLU A 591 -36.17 26.59 24.62
N ASP A 592 -35.54 25.39 24.74
CA ASP A 592 -35.13 24.58 23.61
C ASP A 592 -36.32 24.18 22.72
N LEU A 593 -37.48 23.81 23.28
CA LEU A 593 -38.69 23.51 22.52
C LEU A 593 -39.14 24.68 21.64
N LYS A 594 -39.11 25.93 22.15
CA LYS A 594 -39.45 27.12 21.36
C LYS A 594 -38.43 27.34 20.22
N LEU A 595 -37.13 27.18 20.50
CA LEU A 595 -36.09 27.33 19.48
C LEU A 595 -36.21 26.27 18.39
N LEU A 596 -36.58 25.05 18.76
CA LEU A 596 -36.80 23.96 17.80
C LEU A 596 -38.04 24.23 16.91
N ASP A 597 -39.11 24.84 17.46
CA ASP A 597 -40.25 25.30 16.65
C ASP A 597 -39.88 26.45 15.71
N GLU A 598 -39.07 27.39 16.18
CA GLU A 598 -38.52 28.46 15.36
C GLU A 598 -37.70 27.88 14.18
N ALA A 599 -36.81 26.92 14.44
CA ALA A 599 -36.01 26.26 13.41
C ALA A 599 -36.89 25.53 12.37
N LEU A 600 -37.94 24.83 12.80
CA LEU A 600 -38.90 24.18 11.89
C LEU A 600 -39.66 25.19 11.00
N SER A 601 -39.98 26.35 11.53
CA SER A 601 -40.69 27.38 10.77
C SER A 601 -39.86 27.99 9.62
N MET A 602 -38.53 27.83 9.66
CA MET A 602 -37.62 28.32 8.63
C MET A 602 -37.53 27.41 7.41
N LEU A 603 -38.00 26.15 7.52
CA LEU A 603 -37.91 25.19 6.42
C LEU A 603 -38.77 25.60 5.23
N PRO A 604 -38.30 25.36 3.98
CA PRO A 604 -39.07 25.65 2.78
C PRO A 604 -40.31 24.72 2.68
N ASN A 605 -41.42 25.23 2.14
CA ASN A 605 -42.66 24.44 1.95
C ASN A 605 -42.48 23.26 0.98
N ARG A 606 -41.52 23.36 0.06
CA ARG A 606 -41.15 22.30 -0.89
C ARG A 606 -39.62 22.17 -0.86
N ASP A 607 -39.15 20.96 -0.76
CA ASP A 607 -37.71 20.67 -0.76
C ASP A 607 -37.12 20.87 -2.16
N PRO A 608 -36.27 21.90 -2.38
CA PRO A 608 -35.70 22.19 -3.72
C PRO A 608 -34.77 21.09 -4.19
N LYS A 609 -34.10 20.40 -3.26
CA LYS A 609 -33.10 19.33 -3.57
C LYS A 609 -33.74 18.16 -4.31
N ILE A 610 -34.89 17.68 -3.80
CA ILE A 610 -35.60 16.58 -4.47
C ILE A 610 -36.18 16.99 -5.81
N GLN A 611 -36.62 18.29 -5.95
CA GLN A 611 -37.14 18.76 -7.21
C GLN A 611 -36.07 18.74 -8.32
N SER A 612 -34.84 19.20 -8.01
CA SER A 612 -33.74 19.16 -8.96
C SER A 612 -33.35 17.70 -9.32
N LEU A 613 -33.36 16.79 -8.35
CA LEU A 613 -33.15 15.38 -8.64
C LEU A 613 -34.22 14.78 -9.53
N LEU A 614 -35.52 15.09 -9.27
CA LEU A 614 -36.64 14.58 -10.05
C LEU A 614 -36.55 15.00 -11.52
N GLN A 615 -36.15 16.24 -11.81
CA GLN A 615 -35.94 16.70 -13.20
C GLN A 615 -34.94 15.85 -13.95
N VAL A 616 -33.80 15.55 -13.33
CA VAL A 616 -32.74 14.69 -13.94
C VAL A 616 -33.22 13.25 -14.08
N LEU A 617 -33.93 12.72 -13.08
CA LEU A 617 -34.45 11.36 -13.15
C LEU A 617 -35.56 11.18 -14.20
N GLU A 618 -36.42 12.19 -14.39
CA GLU A 618 -37.45 12.18 -15.45
C GLU A 618 -36.84 12.14 -16.85
N GLU A 619 -35.62 12.68 -17.06
CA GLU A 619 -34.87 12.55 -18.30
C GLU A 619 -34.19 11.18 -18.45
N ILE A 620 -33.60 10.65 -17.37
CA ILE A 620 -32.81 9.39 -17.41
C ILE A 620 -33.73 8.17 -17.43
N TYR A 621 -34.79 8.14 -16.61
CA TYR A 621 -35.61 6.95 -16.39
C TYR A 621 -36.22 6.35 -17.66
N PRO A 622 -36.75 7.11 -18.62
CA PRO A 622 -37.25 6.58 -19.88
C PRO A 622 -36.19 5.97 -20.77
N THR A 623 -34.91 6.33 -20.56
CA THR A 623 -33.78 5.82 -21.36
C THR A 623 -33.22 4.49 -20.83
N LEU A 624 -33.63 4.06 -19.62
CA LEU A 624 -33.16 2.84 -18.99
C LEU A 624 -33.71 1.62 -19.76
N LYS A 625 -32.81 0.92 -20.45
CA LYS A 625 -33.11 -0.39 -21.06
C LYS A 625 -33.24 -1.48 -19.99
N ASP A 626 -33.66 -2.68 -20.39
CA ASP A 626 -33.71 -3.82 -19.49
C ASP A 626 -32.39 -4.04 -18.78
N ARG A 627 -32.43 -4.23 -17.46
CA ARG A 627 -31.35 -4.39 -16.52
C ARG A 627 -30.50 -3.15 -16.22
N ASN A 628 -30.62 -2.03 -16.98
CA ASN A 628 -29.92 -0.80 -16.63
C ASN A 628 -30.57 -0.11 -15.43
N GLY A 629 -29.76 0.49 -14.57
CA GLY A 629 -30.25 1.12 -13.35
C GLY A 629 -29.57 2.40 -12.94
N VAL A 630 -30.28 3.10 -12.06
CA VAL A 630 -29.80 4.26 -11.29
C VAL A 630 -29.72 3.85 -9.84
N ILE A 631 -28.60 4.16 -9.18
CA ILE A 631 -28.48 3.98 -7.73
C ILE A 631 -28.38 5.35 -7.08
N ILE A 632 -29.22 5.61 -6.09
CA ILE A 632 -29.23 6.83 -5.31
C ILE A 632 -28.74 6.51 -3.90
N PHE A 633 -27.59 7.01 -3.53
CA PHE A 633 -27.03 6.87 -2.20
C PHE A 633 -27.39 8.07 -1.31
N THR A 634 -27.77 7.79 -0.09
CA THR A 634 -27.98 8.77 0.98
C THR A 634 -27.50 8.22 2.31
N VAL A 635 -27.04 9.07 3.21
CA VAL A 635 -26.53 8.65 4.53
C VAL A 635 -27.68 8.26 5.46
N TYR A 636 -28.82 8.96 5.36
CA TYR A 636 -29.90 8.86 6.34
C TYR A 636 -31.10 8.04 5.84
N ALA A 637 -31.57 7.08 6.66
CA ALA A 637 -32.74 6.27 6.36
C ALA A 637 -34.03 7.14 6.20
N ASP A 638 -34.15 8.23 6.94
CA ASP A 638 -35.25 9.16 6.79
C ASP A 638 -35.29 9.81 5.40
N THR A 639 -34.11 10.21 4.88
CA THR A 639 -33.99 10.75 3.53
C THR A 639 -34.27 9.64 2.48
N ALA A 640 -33.76 8.42 2.69
CA ALA A 640 -34.03 7.32 1.77
C ALA A 640 -35.54 7.04 1.66
N ARG A 641 -36.26 6.99 2.78
CA ARG A 641 -37.73 6.81 2.81
C ARG A 641 -38.46 7.98 2.18
N TYR A 642 -38.03 9.22 2.42
CA TYR A 642 -38.58 10.41 1.80
C TYR A 642 -38.43 10.38 0.26
N LEU A 643 -37.26 10.08 -0.23
CA LEU A 643 -36.99 9.89 -1.65
C LEU A 643 -37.85 8.78 -2.25
N TYR A 644 -37.93 7.63 -1.59
CA TYR A 644 -38.76 6.51 -2.04
C TYR A 644 -40.23 6.88 -2.16
N GLN A 645 -40.79 7.54 -1.16
CA GLN A 645 -42.20 8.00 -1.19
C GLN A 645 -42.46 8.99 -2.31
N SER A 646 -41.53 9.95 -2.49
CA SER A 646 -41.64 11.00 -3.51
C SER A 646 -41.55 10.45 -4.93
N LEU A 647 -40.59 9.53 -5.19
CA LEU A 647 -40.46 8.89 -6.51
C LEU A 647 -41.65 7.97 -6.81
N ARG A 648 -42.14 7.23 -5.80
CA ARG A 648 -43.32 6.37 -5.95
C ARG A 648 -44.57 7.18 -6.32
N GLN A 649 -44.78 8.35 -5.68
CA GLN A 649 -45.87 9.27 -5.99
C GLN A 649 -45.76 9.84 -7.41
N LYS A 650 -44.55 9.97 -7.95
CA LYS A 650 -44.28 10.43 -9.32
C LYS A 650 -44.40 9.33 -10.38
N GLY A 651 -44.72 8.09 -9.98
CA GLY A 651 -44.98 6.99 -10.92
C GLY A 651 -43.77 6.17 -11.34
N PHE A 652 -42.65 6.23 -10.59
CA PHE A 652 -41.52 5.34 -10.80
C PHE A 652 -41.90 3.92 -10.34
N ASP A 653 -42.23 3.03 -11.26
CA ASP A 653 -42.67 1.67 -11.00
C ASP A 653 -41.58 0.67 -10.72
N ARG A 654 -40.40 0.78 -11.41
CA ARG A 654 -39.21 -0.01 -11.13
C ARG A 654 -38.36 0.64 -10.05
N LEU A 655 -38.89 0.74 -8.82
CA LEU A 655 -38.29 1.40 -7.68
C LEU A 655 -38.10 0.44 -6.51
N ILE A 656 -36.90 0.45 -5.93
CA ILE A 656 -36.55 -0.34 -4.74
C ILE A 656 -35.84 0.58 -3.73
N ILE A 657 -36.20 0.49 -2.47
CA ILE A 657 -35.45 1.07 -1.36
C ILE A 657 -34.75 -0.05 -0.57
N VAL A 658 -33.53 0.22 -0.12
CA VAL A 658 -32.75 -0.67 0.77
C VAL A 658 -32.16 0.15 1.92
N THR A 659 -32.50 -0.26 3.13
CA THR A 659 -31.98 0.36 4.37
C THR A 659 -31.52 -0.75 5.35
N GLY A 660 -30.97 -0.38 6.51
CA GLY A 660 -30.63 -1.35 7.55
C GLY A 660 -31.81 -2.20 8.07
N GLU A 661 -33.05 -1.83 7.74
CA GLU A 661 -34.27 -2.58 8.08
C GLU A 661 -34.70 -3.57 6.98
N GLY A 662 -33.96 -3.63 5.85
CA GLY A 662 -34.27 -4.45 4.69
C GLY A 662 -34.65 -3.66 3.45
N GLY A 663 -35.27 -4.33 2.48
CA GLY A 663 -35.70 -3.76 1.21
C GLY A 663 -37.23 -3.66 1.05
N GLU A 664 -37.68 -2.77 0.14
CA GLU A 664 -39.10 -2.63 -0.24
C GLU A 664 -39.21 -2.23 -1.72
N LYS A 665 -40.12 -2.89 -2.48
CA LYS A 665 -40.45 -2.53 -3.87
C LYS A 665 -41.48 -1.42 -3.94
N ALA A 666 -41.65 -0.77 -5.09
CA ALA A 666 -42.73 0.18 -5.38
C ALA A 666 -44.14 -0.40 -5.11
N SER A 667 -44.30 -1.69 -5.23
CA SER A 667 -45.56 -2.39 -4.89
C SER A 667 -45.87 -2.43 -3.41
N GLY A 668 -44.93 -2.11 -2.52
CA GLY A 668 -44.99 -2.28 -1.07
C GLY A 668 -44.56 -3.67 -0.58
N GLU A 669 -44.06 -4.54 -1.45
CA GLU A 669 -43.52 -5.85 -1.10
C GLU A 669 -42.21 -5.67 -0.34
N ARG A 670 -42.12 -6.17 0.88
CA ARG A 670 -40.90 -6.19 1.69
C ARG A 670 -39.98 -7.35 1.30
N LEU A 671 -38.69 -7.07 1.22
CA LEU A 671 -37.67 -8.01 0.83
C LEU A 671 -36.53 -8.00 1.86
N GLU A 672 -35.84 -9.13 1.97
CA GLU A 672 -34.51 -9.12 2.60
C GLU A 672 -33.53 -8.34 1.71
N GLU A 673 -32.52 -7.72 2.31
CA GLU A 673 -31.53 -6.90 1.61
C GLU A 673 -30.94 -7.61 0.37
N ALA A 674 -30.45 -8.86 0.54
CA ALA A 674 -29.87 -9.65 -0.54
C ALA A 674 -30.87 -9.90 -1.70
N LYS A 675 -32.15 -10.11 -1.37
CA LYS A 675 -33.18 -10.30 -2.39
C LYS A 675 -33.48 -9.00 -3.14
N ALA A 676 -33.47 -7.86 -2.43
CA ALA A 676 -33.68 -6.56 -3.04
C ALA A 676 -32.55 -6.21 -4.03
N VAL A 677 -31.29 -6.47 -3.67
CA VAL A 677 -30.14 -6.30 -4.56
C VAL A 677 -30.23 -7.21 -5.77
N ASN A 678 -30.59 -8.48 -5.59
CA ASN A 678 -30.77 -9.42 -6.70
C ASN A 678 -31.91 -9.00 -7.65
N GLU A 679 -33.01 -8.47 -7.13
CA GLU A 679 -34.12 -7.92 -7.93
C GLU A 679 -33.65 -6.75 -8.79
N PHE A 680 -32.94 -5.81 -8.19
CA PHE A 680 -32.38 -4.68 -8.91
C PHE A 680 -31.37 -5.13 -9.99
N THR A 681 -30.53 -6.10 -9.68
CA THR A 681 -29.54 -6.63 -10.63
C THR A 681 -30.20 -7.30 -11.83
N LYS A 682 -31.36 -7.95 -11.62
CA LYS A 682 -32.11 -8.65 -12.69
C LYS A 682 -32.93 -7.71 -13.55
N HIS A 683 -33.56 -6.70 -12.93
CA HIS A 683 -34.60 -5.91 -13.58
C HIS A 683 -34.25 -4.44 -13.77
N GLY A 684 -33.13 -3.96 -13.18
CA GLY A 684 -32.73 -2.57 -13.26
C GLY A 684 -33.73 -1.61 -12.58
N GLY A 685 -33.82 -0.39 -13.07
CA GLY A 685 -34.69 0.65 -12.54
C GLY A 685 -33.97 1.61 -11.61
N VAL A 686 -34.65 2.08 -10.55
CA VAL A 686 -34.09 3.00 -9.55
C VAL A 686 -33.98 2.29 -8.21
N MET A 687 -32.77 2.27 -7.64
CA MET A 687 -32.54 1.78 -6.29
C MET A 687 -32.06 2.93 -5.39
N ILE A 688 -32.77 3.14 -4.28
CA ILE A 688 -32.38 4.07 -3.23
C ILE A 688 -31.74 3.27 -2.11
N SER A 689 -30.54 3.63 -1.69
CA SER A 689 -29.85 2.93 -0.61
C SER A 689 -29.22 3.90 0.38
N THR A 690 -29.22 3.48 1.63
CA THR A 690 -28.29 4.04 2.62
C THR A 690 -26.89 3.43 2.40
N ASP A 691 -25.90 3.91 3.16
CA ASP A 691 -24.51 3.40 3.07
C ASP A 691 -24.35 1.89 3.41
N VAL A 692 -25.42 1.21 3.80
CA VAL A 692 -25.47 -0.25 3.95
C VAL A 692 -24.99 -0.96 2.68
N LEU A 693 -25.30 -0.43 1.48
CA LEU A 693 -24.82 -0.98 0.21
C LEU A 693 -23.54 -0.31 -0.31
N SER A 694 -23.01 0.68 0.41
CA SER A 694 -21.74 1.33 0.01
C SER A 694 -20.53 0.40 0.17
N ALA A 695 -20.63 -0.66 0.99
CA ALA A 695 -19.59 -1.65 1.22
C ALA A 695 -19.90 -2.99 0.51
N GLY A 696 -18.93 -3.57 -0.22
CA GLY A 696 -18.91 -4.95 -0.67
C GLY A 696 -19.83 -5.40 -1.80
N GLN A 697 -20.95 -4.72 -2.07
CA GLN A 697 -21.97 -5.16 -3.03
C GLN A 697 -21.52 -4.99 -4.51
N ASN A 698 -21.98 -5.89 -5.38
CA ASN A 698 -21.78 -5.80 -6.83
C ASN A 698 -23.03 -5.26 -7.51
N LEU A 699 -22.92 -4.04 -8.08
CA LEU A 699 -24.03 -3.32 -8.70
C LEU A 699 -23.69 -2.88 -10.14
N GLN A 700 -22.92 -3.71 -10.86
CA GLN A 700 -22.42 -3.43 -12.23
C GLN A 700 -23.51 -3.23 -13.30
N ASN A 701 -24.75 -3.60 -13.00
CA ASN A 701 -25.89 -3.34 -13.87
C ASN A 701 -26.34 -1.87 -13.86
N ALA A 702 -25.87 -1.06 -12.91
CA ALA A 702 -26.19 0.37 -12.90
C ALA A 702 -25.17 1.16 -13.74
N GLN A 703 -25.68 2.08 -14.54
CA GLN A 703 -24.87 3.05 -15.29
C GLN A 703 -24.78 4.40 -14.59
N TYR A 704 -25.73 4.69 -13.71
CA TYR A 704 -25.88 5.98 -13.04
C TYR A 704 -25.79 5.80 -11.54
N VAL A 705 -24.92 6.60 -10.91
CA VAL A 705 -24.79 6.69 -9.46
C VAL A 705 -25.10 8.12 -9.05
N VAL A 706 -26.02 8.30 -8.13
CA VAL A 706 -26.40 9.60 -7.58
C VAL A 706 -25.99 9.66 -6.12
N ASN A 707 -25.08 10.54 -5.77
CA ASN A 707 -24.78 10.91 -4.40
C ASN A 707 -25.72 12.01 -3.98
N TYR A 708 -26.79 11.66 -3.26
CA TYR A 708 -27.80 12.61 -2.86
C TYR A 708 -27.33 13.53 -1.75
N ASP A 709 -26.61 12.98 -0.75
CA ASP A 709 -26.00 13.76 0.32
C ASP A 709 -24.61 14.24 -0.06
N PHE A 710 -24.21 15.37 0.52
CA PHE A 710 -22.91 15.96 0.34
C PHE A 710 -21.80 14.96 0.77
N PRO A 711 -20.78 14.75 -0.05
CA PRO A 711 -19.69 13.81 0.26
C PRO A 711 -18.70 14.47 1.25
N TRP A 712 -19.03 14.51 2.53
CA TRP A 712 -18.17 15.06 3.61
C TRP A 712 -16.79 14.42 3.61
N ASN A 713 -16.71 13.12 3.35
CA ASN A 713 -15.47 12.40 3.06
C ASN A 713 -15.44 12.03 1.58
N PRO A 714 -14.55 12.64 0.76
CA PRO A 714 -14.49 12.37 -0.68
C PRO A 714 -14.16 10.90 -1.02
N VAL A 715 -13.55 10.15 -0.11
CA VAL A 715 -13.25 8.71 -0.29
C VAL A 715 -14.52 7.89 -0.50
N ILE A 716 -15.63 8.30 0.10
CA ILE A 716 -16.95 7.66 -0.09
C ILE A 716 -17.38 7.67 -1.56
N LEU A 717 -17.08 8.75 -2.31
CA LEU A 717 -17.39 8.81 -3.74
C LEU A 717 -16.69 7.70 -4.52
N ILE A 718 -15.41 7.46 -4.21
CA ILE A 718 -14.63 6.39 -4.84
C ILE A 718 -15.21 5.02 -4.46
N GLN A 719 -15.60 4.85 -3.20
CA GLN A 719 -16.21 3.59 -2.74
C GLN A 719 -17.55 3.34 -3.43
N ARG A 720 -18.43 4.33 -3.54
CA ARG A 720 -19.73 4.23 -4.21
C ARG A 720 -19.55 4.02 -5.72
N ALA A 721 -18.67 4.78 -6.39
CA ALA A 721 -18.32 4.56 -7.78
C ALA A 721 -17.80 3.14 -8.02
N GLY A 722 -16.95 2.63 -7.15
CA GLY A 722 -16.41 1.28 -7.23
C GLY A 722 -17.43 0.14 -7.05
N ARG A 723 -18.69 0.42 -6.70
CA ARG A 723 -19.78 -0.59 -6.72
C ARG A 723 -20.26 -0.90 -8.14
N VAL A 724 -20.12 0.08 -9.03
CA VAL A 724 -20.56 0.04 -10.42
C VAL A 724 -19.36 -0.13 -11.37
N ASP A 725 -18.28 0.56 -11.09
CA ASP A 725 -17.02 0.56 -11.81
C ASP A 725 -16.14 -0.62 -11.39
N ARG A 726 -16.42 -1.78 -11.97
CA ARG A 726 -15.73 -3.04 -11.70
C ARG A 726 -15.30 -3.76 -12.97
N ILE A 727 -14.40 -4.72 -12.82
CA ILE A 727 -14.04 -5.68 -13.87
C ILE A 727 -15.30 -6.36 -14.40
N GLY A 728 -15.51 -6.31 -15.72
CA GLY A 728 -16.68 -6.92 -16.38
C GLY A 728 -17.93 -6.03 -16.44
N SER A 729 -17.81 -4.72 -16.16
CA SER A 729 -18.90 -3.78 -16.44
C SER A 729 -19.29 -3.82 -17.93
N HIS A 730 -20.60 -3.74 -18.21
CA HIS A 730 -21.15 -3.74 -19.58
C HIS A 730 -21.14 -2.37 -20.24
N TYR A 731 -20.76 -1.32 -19.50
CA TYR A 731 -20.80 0.06 -19.96
C TYR A 731 -19.40 0.60 -20.21
N ASP A 732 -19.24 1.36 -21.32
CA ASP A 732 -18.00 2.11 -21.58
C ASP A 732 -17.89 3.36 -20.71
N LYS A 733 -19.03 3.88 -20.20
CA LYS A 733 -19.10 5.06 -19.34
C LYS A 733 -20.10 4.88 -18.24
N ILE A 734 -19.74 5.31 -17.03
CA ILE A 734 -20.62 5.46 -15.89
C ILE A 734 -20.73 6.94 -15.52
N TYR A 735 -21.92 7.33 -15.04
CA TYR A 735 -22.22 8.71 -14.67
C TYR A 735 -22.37 8.82 -13.17
N LEU A 736 -21.59 9.72 -12.57
CA LEU A 736 -21.58 10.00 -11.14
C LEU A 736 -22.19 11.38 -10.92
N TYR A 737 -23.42 11.43 -10.43
CA TYR A 737 -24.13 12.65 -10.12
C TYR A 737 -23.96 13.01 -8.63
N ASN A 738 -23.59 14.26 -8.35
CA ASN A 738 -23.55 14.80 -6.99
C ASN A 738 -24.62 15.89 -6.87
N VAL A 739 -25.50 15.76 -5.89
CA VAL A 739 -26.57 16.73 -5.63
C VAL A 739 -26.07 17.74 -4.60
N LEU A 740 -25.78 18.97 -5.03
CA LEU A 740 -25.10 19.99 -4.23
C LEU A 740 -25.82 21.32 -4.27
N PRO A 741 -25.77 22.16 -3.21
CA PRO A 741 -26.23 23.52 -3.25
C PRO A 741 -25.58 24.31 -4.40
N SER A 742 -26.28 25.28 -4.95
CA SER A 742 -25.77 26.14 -6.01
C SER A 742 -24.54 26.91 -5.56
N ARG A 743 -23.57 27.06 -6.50
CA ARG A 743 -22.38 27.89 -6.30
C ARG A 743 -22.75 29.36 -6.24
N GLY A 744 -21.99 30.14 -5.46
CA GLY A 744 -22.25 31.59 -5.36
C GLY A 744 -21.27 32.32 -4.45
N SER A 745 -21.65 33.50 -3.99
CA SER A 745 -20.82 34.27 -3.06
C SER A 745 -20.76 33.62 -1.67
N PRO A 746 -19.61 33.60 -1.02
CA PRO A 746 -19.50 33.20 0.39
C PRO A 746 -20.36 34.05 1.37
N ASP A 747 -20.73 35.25 0.95
CA ASP A 747 -21.57 36.16 1.74
C ASP A 747 -23.09 35.88 1.58
N ASP A 748 -23.47 35.10 0.58
CA ASP A 748 -24.85 34.73 0.34
C ASP A 748 -25.20 33.45 1.15
N PRO A 749 -26.10 33.54 2.17
CA PRO A 749 -26.38 32.45 3.09
C PRO A 749 -27.10 31.25 2.46
N THR A 750 -27.41 31.29 1.18
CA THR A 750 -28.09 30.23 0.43
C THR A 750 -27.15 29.39 -0.43
N THR A 751 -25.84 29.73 -0.49
CA THR A 751 -24.87 29.13 -1.38
C THR A 751 -24.05 28.01 -0.73
N LEU A 752 -23.45 27.17 -1.57
CA LEU A 752 -22.54 26.12 -1.16
C LEU A 752 -21.33 26.69 -0.40
N GLU A 753 -20.73 27.78 -0.91
CA GLU A 753 -19.56 28.39 -0.30
C GLU A 753 -19.84 28.90 1.11
N HIS A 754 -20.98 29.52 1.31
CA HIS A 754 -21.38 30.00 2.63
C HIS A 754 -21.60 28.86 3.61
N PHE A 755 -22.31 27.81 3.17
CA PHE A 755 -22.54 26.61 3.95
C PHE A 755 -21.21 25.92 4.36
N LEU A 756 -20.27 25.78 3.42
CA LEU A 756 -18.97 25.19 3.69
C LEU A 756 -18.11 26.04 4.62
N ASN A 757 -18.14 27.38 4.48
CA ASN A 757 -17.45 28.29 5.39
C ASN A 757 -17.98 28.18 6.83
N LEU A 758 -19.28 28.05 6.98
CA LEU A 758 -19.90 27.82 8.30
C LEU A 758 -19.38 26.48 8.89
N MET A 759 -19.40 25.42 8.11
CA MET A 759 -18.92 24.10 8.56
C MET A 759 -17.44 24.15 8.91
N THR A 760 -16.59 24.81 8.12
CA THR A 760 -15.16 24.98 8.39
C THR A 760 -14.93 25.59 9.77
N ARG A 761 -15.60 26.70 10.07
CA ARG A 761 -15.49 27.37 11.39
C ARG A 761 -15.91 26.47 12.56
N LEU A 762 -16.97 25.66 12.34
CA LEU A 762 -17.42 24.72 13.36
C LEU A 762 -16.40 23.62 13.63
N TYR A 763 -15.79 23.09 12.56
CA TYR A 763 -14.78 22.07 12.70
C TYR A 763 -13.46 22.60 13.30
N GLU A 764 -13.03 23.79 12.93
CA GLU A 764 -11.87 24.46 13.56
C GLU A 764 -12.09 24.65 15.07
N ARG A 765 -13.28 25.11 15.48
CA ARG A 765 -13.64 25.26 16.89
C ARG A 765 -13.67 23.90 17.62
N LEU A 766 -14.21 22.88 16.98
CA LEU A 766 -14.23 21.50 17.48
C LEU A 766 -12.80 20.99 17.75
N GLU A 767 -11.87 21.18 16.78
CA GLU A 767 -10.49 20.73 16.90
C GLU A 767 -9.73 21.46 18.02
N ALA A 768 -9.90 22.78 18.12
CA ALA A 768 -9.27 23.57 19.17
C ALA A 768 -9.68 23.12 20.58
N ILE A 769 -10.97 22.78 20.75
CA ILE A 769 -11.47 22.25 22.03
C ILE A 769 -10.94 20.84 22.29
N ARG A 770 -10.90 19.99 21.25
CA ARG A 770 -10.37 18.62 21.34
C ARG A 770 -8.93 18.57 21.82
N GLU A 771 -8.05 19.40 21.25
CA GLU A 771 -6.65 19.52 21.67
C GLU A 771 -6.55 19.87 23.17
N THR A 772 -7.41 20.75 23.65
CA THR A 772 -7.44 21.15 25.05
C THR A 772 -7.91 20.05 25.99
N VAL A 773 -8.92 19.30 25.57
CA VAL A 773 -9.56 18.24 26.37
C VAL A 773 -8.78 16.91 26.29
N GLY A 774 -7.90 16.75 25.29
CA GLY A 774 -7.07 15.56 25.10
C GLY A 774 -7.86 14.34 24.62
N ILE A 775 -8.91 14.55 23.82
CA ILE A 775 -9.75 13.48 23.26
C ILE A 775 -9.31 13.19 21.81
N ASP A 776 -9.25 11.92 21.46
CA ASP A 776 -8.92 11.49 20.09
C ASP A 776 -10.11 11.73 19.14
N ALA A 777 -9.82 12.05 17.85
CA ALA A 777 -10.83 12.36 16.82
C ALA A 777 -11.91 11.29 16.68
N SER A 778 -11.47 10.06 16.76
CA SER A 778 -12.31 8.87 16.62
C SER A 778 -13.35 8.69 17.73
N THR A 779 -13.18 9.42 18.83
CA THR A 779 -13.99 9.26 20.05
C THR A 779 -15.39 9.85 19.90
N LEU A 780 -15.63 10.70 18.90
CA LEU A 780 -16.91 11.40 18.71
C LEU A 780 -17.76 10.84 17.57
N GLY A 781 -17.37 9.71 16.98
CA GLY A 781 -18.12 9.07 15.89
C GLY A 781 -18.13 9.89 14.60
N GLU A 782 -17.42 11.00 14.55
CA GLU A 782 -17.24 11.77 13.33
C GLU A 782 -15.96 11.33 12.60
N GLU A 783 -16.11 10.98 11.34
CA GLU A 783 -14.97 10.96 10.43
C GLU A 783 -14.33 12.34 10.47
N ALA A 784 -13.01 12.43 10.63
CA ALA A 784 -12.33 13.70 10.68
C ALA A 784 -12.76 14.53 9.47
N ALA A 785 -13.25 15.72 9.72
CA ALA A 785 -13.62 16.63 8.67
C ALA A 785 -12.38 16.97 7.84
N PRO A 786 -12.53 17.16 6.54
CA PRO A 786 -11.45 17.69 5.73
C PRO A 786 -11.00 19.03 6.32
N LYS A 787 -9.68 19.22 6.43
CA LYS A 787 -9.10 20.49 6.89
C LYS A 787 -9.47 21.67 5.99
N ASP A 788 -9.87 21.40 4.75
CA ASP A 788 -10.46 22.34 3.82
C ASP A 788 -11.46 21.59 2.91
N PHE A 789 -12.37 22.32 2.30
CA PHE A 789 -13.38 21.80 1.39
C PHE A 789 -13.05 22.05 -0.08
N SER A 790 -11.76 22.24 -0.43
CA SER A 790 -11.32 22.49 -1.80
C SER A 790 -11.67 21.35 -2.75
N ASP A 791 -11.54 20.10 -2.29
CA ASP A 791 -11.90 18.92 -3.07
C ASP A 791 -13.41 18.90 -3.38
N GLN A 792 -14.25 19.25 -2.39
CA GLN A 792 -15.70 19.30 -2.56
C GLN A 792 -16.14 20.42 -3.51
N LEU A 793 -15.44 21.56 -3.52
CA LEU A 793 -15.68 22.63 -4.49
C LEU A 793 -15.31 22.18 -5.92
N ARG A 794 -14.19 21.49 -6.08
CA ARG A 794 -13.80 20.90 -7.37
C ARG A 794 -14.80 19.83 -7.85
N ILE A 795 -15.32 19.02 -6.93
CA ILE A 795 -16.40 18.07 -7.23
C ILE A 795 -17.65 18.82 -7.73
N ALA A 796 -18.02 19.93 -7.06
CA ALA A 796 -19.14 20.77 -7.48
C ALA A 796 -18.95 21.39 -8.87
N ASP A 797 -17.73 21.75 -9.23
CA ASP A 797 -17.37 22.24 -10.57
C ASP A 797 -17.35 21.15 -11.66
N GLY A 798 -17.53 19.87 -11.28
CA GLY A 798 -17.48 18.73 -12.20
C GLY A 798 -16.07 18.42 -12.68
N ASP A 799 -15.05 18.79 -11.93
CA ASP A 799 -13.65 18.51 -12.25
C ASP A 799 -13.40 16.98 -12.24
N LYS A 800 -13.13 16.43 -13.41
CA LYS A 800 -12.94 14.99 -13.60
C LYS A 800 -11.65 14.47 -12.96
N THR A 801 -10.65 15.34 -12.83
CA THR A 801 -9.32 14.94 -12.32
C THR A 801 -9.32 14.69 -10.84
N ILE A 802 -10.30 15.23 -10.10
CA ILE A 802 -10.39 15.10 -8.65
C ILE A 802 -10.48 13.64 -8.17
N LEU A 803 -11.23 12.79 -8.88
CA LEU A 803 -11.37 11.38 -8.50
C LEU A 803 -10.05 10.62 -8.65
N GLU A 804 -9.30 10.90 -9.72
CA GLU A 804 -7.98 10.32 -9.95
C GLU A 804 -6.97 10.84 -8.92
N GLU A 805 -7.03 12.13 -8.58
CA GLU A 805 -6.17 12.71 -7.55
C GLU A 805 -6.47 12.16 -6.16
N LEU A 806 -7.74 11.96 -5.82
CA LEU A 806 -8.14 11.33 -4.56
C LEU A 806 -7.69 9.87 -4.50
N GLU A 807 -7.82 9.11 -5.59
CA GLU A 807 -7.26 7.76 -5.68
C GLU A 807 -5.74 7.80 -5.51
N LYS A 808 -5.03 8.71 -6.19
CA LYS A 808 -3.58 8.92 -6.03
C LYS A 808 -3.18 9.33 -4.60
N ARG A 809 -3.96 10.19 -3.92
CA ARG A 809 -3.70 10.54 -2.50
C ARG A 809 -3.87 9.33 -1.57
N ILE A 810 -4.88 8.51 -1.80
CA ILE A 810 -5.03 7.23 -1.09
C ILE A 810 -3.85 6.31 -1.45
N GLU A 811 -3.37 6.37 -2.70
CA GLU A 811 -2.26 5.61 -3.23
C GLU A 811 -0.89 6.12 -2.77
N GLN A 812 -0.73 7.41 -2.45
CA GLN A 812 0.54 7.99 -1.98
C GLN A 812 1.15 7.25 -0.80
N PHE A 813 0.33 6.72 0.10
CA PHE A 813 0.80 5.94 1.25
C PHE A 813 1.02 4.45 0.94
N THR A 814 0.78 4.01 -0.30
CA THR A 814 0.77 2.58 -0.63
C THR A 814 1.16 2.31 -2.07
N ARG A 815 1.80 3.27 -2.79
CA ARG A 815 2.25 3.08 -4.16
C ARG A 815 3.32 1.99 -4.19
N ASP A 816 3.06 0.93 -4.95
CA ASP A 816 4.02 -0.13 -5.15
C ASP A 816 4.82 0.15 -6.44
N PRO A 817 6.16 0.08 -6.44
CA PRO A 817 6.97 0.18 -7.66
C PRO A 817 6.63 -0.86 -8.71
N LEU A 818 5.94 -1.93 -8.36
CA LEU A 818 5.33 -2.86 -9.32
C LEU A 818 4.39 -2.17 -10.31
N ASP A 819 3.73 -1.08 -9.92
CA ASP A 819 2.88 -0.28 -10.83
C ASP A 819 3.71 0.37 -11.95
N ASP A 820 4.91 0.87 -11.64
CA ASP A 820 5.81 1.43 -12.63
C ASP A 820 6.38 0.34 -13.55
N LEU A 821 6.73 -0.82 -12.99
CA LEU A 821 7.16 -1.98 -13.80
C LEU A 821 6.06 -2.46 -14.74
N ALA A 822 4.83 -2.52 -14.27
CA ALA A 822 3.69 -2.92 -15.08
C ALA A 822 3.43 -1.94 -16.24
N ARG A 823 3.55 -0.63 -15.98
CA ARG A 823 3.45 0.38 -17.03
C ARG A 823 4.52 0.17 -18.09
N ILE A 824 5.77 -0.03 -17.68
CA ILE A 824 6.89 -0.30 -18.59
C ILE A 824 6.65 -1.58 -19.40
N ILE A 825 6.19 -2.66 -18.77
CA ILE A 825 5.86 -3.91 -19.45
C ILE A 825 4.73 -3.72 -20.48
N ASN A 826 3.72 -2.90 -20.15
CA ASN A 826 2.63 -2.61 -21.07
C ASN A 826 3.06 -1.78 -22.28
N GLU A 827 4.01 -0.86 -22.11
CA GLU A 827 4.52 0.02 -23.16
C GLU A 827 5.53 -0.68 -24.07
N GLN A 828 6.44 -1.47 -23.51
CA GLN A 828 7.61 -2.04 -24.21
C GLN A 828 7.53 -3.56 -24.41
N GLY A 829 6.71 -4.25 -23.66
CA GLY A 829 6.62 -5.72 -23.63
C GLY A 829 7.55 -6.34 -22.59
N LEU A 830 7.12 -7.50 -22.08
CA LEU A 830 7.86 -8.25 -21.06
C LEU A 830 9.23 -8.75 -21.55
N ASP A 831 9.29 -9.23 -22.79
CA ASP A 831 10.55 -9.74 -23.36
C ASP A 831 11.60 -8.66 -23.51
N TRP A 832 11.22 -7.44 -23.83
CA TRP A 832 12.13 -6.30 -23.88
C TRP A 832 12.77 -6.04 -22.51
N VAL A 833 11.97 -6.05 -21.43
CA VAL A 833 12.49 -5.84 -20.06
C VAL A 833 13.44 -6.97 -19.65
N LYS A 834 13.09 -8.22 -19.97
CA LYS A 834 13.92 -9.42 -19.68
C LYS A 834 15.30 -9.36 -20.37
N GLN A 835 15.38 -8.74 -21.53
CA GLN A 835 16.62 -8.66 -22.34
C GLN A 835 17.58 -7.55 -21.89
N LEU A 836 17.17 -6.64 -20.98
CA LEU A 836 18.07 -5.58 -20.49
C LEU A 836 19.24 -6.18 -19.71
N PRO A 837 20.51 -5.89 -20.11
CA PRO A 837 21.67 -6.51 -19.48
C PRO A 837 21.96 -5.95 -18.08
N ASN A 838 22.72 -6.70 -17.27
CA ASN A 838 23.28 -6.19 -16.03
C ASN A 838 24.44 -5.23 -16.30
N GLY A 839 24.76 -4.34 -15.37
CA GLY A 839 25.89 -3.42 -15.46
C GLY A 839 25.60 -2.15 -16.25
N ILE A 840 24.41 -1.96 -16.81
CA ILE A 840 24.03 -0.77 -17.57
C ILE A 840 23.98 0.48 -16.71
N GLY A 841 24.33 1.61 -17.31
CA GLY A 841 24.32 2.90 -16.65
C GLY A 841 23.76 4.04 -17.51
N ALA A 842 23.24 5.04 -16.84
CA ALA A 842 22.67 6.22 -17.51
C ALA A 842 23.26 7.53 -16.95
N ILE A 843 23.21 8.57 -17.79
CA ILE A 843 23.49 9.95 -17.41
C ILE A 843 22.19 10.73 -17.53
N LYS A 844 21.76 11.36 -16.44
CA LYS A 844 20.57 12.21 -16.38
C LYS A 844 20.97 13.65 -16.07
N ARG A 845 20.37 14.65 -16.71
CA ARG A 845 20.46 16.06 -16.26
C ARG A 845 19.34 16.39 -15.31
N GLY A 846 19.63 17.00 -14.18
CA GLY A 846 18.68 17.36 -13.15
C GLY A 846 19.01 18.71 -12.52
N GLU A 847 18.24 19.08 -11.51
CA GLU A 847 18.51 20.31 -10.74
C GLU A 847 19.62 20.10 -9.69
N ARG A 848 19.80 18.88 -9.22
CA ARG A 848 20.77 18.48 -8.20
C ARG A 848 21.75 17.43 -8.77
N SER A 849 22.93 17.34 -8.18
CA SER A 849 23.90 16.27 -8.46
C SER A 849 23.62 15.04 -7.59
N GLY A 850 23.53 13.87 -8.21
CA GLY A 850 23.27 12.63 -7.48
C GLY A 850 23.84 11.38 -8.16
N VAL A 851 23.94 10.30 -7.40
CA VAL A 851 24.37 8.98 -7.89
C VAL A 851 23.40 7.93 -7.38
N PHE A 852 22.76 7.22 -8.31
CA PHE A 852 21.91 6.07 -8.05
C PHE A 852 22.65 4.77 -8.39
N ALA A 853 22.47 3.73 -7.58
CA ALA A 853 22.82 2.37 -7.92
C ALA A 853 21.84 1.36 -7.27
N LEU A 854 21.58 0.29 -8.01
CA LEU A 854 20.94 -0.92 -7.50
C LEU A 854 22.01 -1.95 -7.16
N PHE A 855 22.04 -2.42 -5.92
CA PHE A 855 22.94 -3.48 -5.47
C PHE A 855 22.15 -4.76 -5.16
N LYS A 856 22.76 -5.90 -5.39
CA LYS A 856 22.23 -7.23 -5.06
C LYS A 856 23.15 -7.92 -4.05
N ASP A 857 22.56 -8.48 -2.99
CA ASP A 857 23.22 -9.44 -2.10
C ASP A 857 22.91 -10.86 -2.61
N ASP A 858 23.91 -11.54 -3.13
CA ASP A 858 23.75 -12.89 -3.69
C ASP A 858 23.48 -13.97 -2.61
N GLU A 859 23.87 -13.73 -1.35
CA GLU A 859 23.66 -14.70 -0.26
C GLU A 859 22.20 -14.70 0.21
N ASN A 860 21.59 -13.49 0.36
CA ASN A 860 20.21 -13.32 0.80
C ASN A 860 19.22 -13.10 -0.36
N GLU A 861 19.74 -12.94 -1.58
CA GLU A 861 18.97 -12.62 -2.80
C GLU A 861 18.14 -11.34 -2.66
N GLU A 862 18.62 -10.38 -1.86
CA GLU A 862 18.00 -9.09 -1.59
C GLU A 862 18.58 -8.00 -2.51
N TYR A 863 17.73 -7.00 -2.83
CA TYR A 863 18.08 -5.87 -3.68
C TYR A 863 17.99 -4.57 -2.89
N TYR A 864 19.02 -3.72 -3.00
CA TYR A 864 19.15 -2.46 -2.30
C TYR A 864 19.23 -1.30 -3.28
N TRP A 865 18.21 -0.47 -3.29
CA TRP A 865 18.16 0.78 -4.03
C TRP A 865 18.87 1.85 -3.22
N ARG A 866 19.77 2.63 -3.82
CA ARG A 866 20.43 3.77 -3.17
C ARG A 866 20.62 4.92 -4.15
N LEU A 867 20.07 6.09 -3.81
CA LEU A 867 20.33 7.38 -4.46
C LEU A 867 20.97 8.31 -3.43
N LYS A 868 22.19 8.78 -3.69
CA LYS A 868 22.88 9.75 -2.86
C LYS A 868 22.95 11.08 -3.56
N TRP A 869 22.46 12.12 -2.92
CA TRP A 869 22.63 13.49 -3.36
C TRP A 869 24.01 13.99 -2.97
N LEU A 870 24.80 14.43 -3.94
CA LEU A 870 26.21 14.80 -3.73
C LEU A 870 26.37 16.19 -3.10
N ASP A 871 25.36 17.04 -3.17
CA ASP A 871 25.32 18.38 -2.59
C ASP A 871 24.99 18.36 -1.08
N SER A 872 24.08 17.53 -0.63
CA SER A 872 23.64 17.43 0.78
C SER A 872 24.24 16.23 1.51
N GLY A 873 24.72 15.22 0.79
CA GLY A 873 25.13 13.93 1.34
C GLY A 873 23.95 13.03 1.74
N GLU A 874 22.73 13.47 1.51
CA GLU A 874 21.50 12.73 1.79
C GLU A 874 21.40 11.46 0.94
N THR A 875 21.04 10.36 1.56
CA THR A 875 20.88 9.07 0.87
C THR A 875 19.43 8.59 0.97
N ILE A 876 18.82 8.26 -0.17
CA ILE A 876 17.47 7.76 -0.32
C ILE A 876 17.54 6.28 -0.69
N GLY A 877 16.76 5.44 -0.01
CA GLY A 877 16.63 4.01 -0.29
C GLY A 877 15.28 3.62 -0.90
N ASN A 878 14.32 4.54 -0.95
CA ASN A 878 12.97 4.29 -1.41
C ASN A 878 12.89 4.12 -2.95
N PRO A 879 12.53 2.93 -3.47
CA PRO A 879 12.45 2.68 -4.90
C PRO A 879 11.43 3.56 -5.63
N THR A 880 10.29 3.90 -5.01
CA THR A 880 9.25 4.75 -5.62
C THR A 880 9.74 6.17 -5.82
N GLU A 881 10.39 6.74 -4.80
CA GLU A 881 10.98 8.08 -4.86
C GLU A 881 12.13 8.14 -5.87
N ILE A 882 13.00 7.12 -5.85
CA ILE A 882 14.11 7.00 -6.79
C ILE A 882 13.58 6.86 -8.21
N THR A 883 12.59 6.00 -8.46
CA THR A 883 11.94 5.82 -9.76
C THR A 883 11.35 7.13 -10.26
N SER A 884 10.60 7.83 -9.42
CA SER A 884 10.02 9.12 -9.75
C SER A 884 11.09 10.17 -10.08
N THR A 885 12.18 10.20 -9.30
CA THR A 885 13.32 11.09 -9.52
C THR A 885 14.01 10.79 -10.84
N LEU A 886 14.25 9.54 -11.17
CA LEU A 886 14.94 9.14 -12.39
C LEU A 886 14.08 9.31 -13.66
N LEU A 887 12.77 9.14 -13.55
CA LEU A 887 11.84 9.29 -14.68
C LEU A 887 11.33 10.73 -14.89
N SER A 888 11.52 11.66 -13.93
CA SER A 888 11.12 13.06 -14.07
C SER A 888 12.05 13.83 -15.02
N GLY A 889 11.51 14.69 -15.89
CA GLY A 889 12.28 15.62 -16.75
C GLY A 889 12.66 15.06 -18.14
N GLU A 890 13.46 15.83 -18.90
CA GLU A 890 13.81 15.51 -20.28
C GLU A 890 14.67 14.27 -20.43
N VAL A 891 14.35 13.45 -21.45
CA VAL A 891 15.10 12.24 -21.83
C VAL A 891 16.45 12.66 -22.45
N HIS A 892 17.54 12.10 -21.95
CA HIS A 892 18.89 12.32 -22.49
C HIS A 892 19.27 11.33 -23.59
N ASN A 893 20.21 11.77 -24.40
CA ASN A 893 20.73 11.01 -25.55
C ASN A 893 21.37 9.69 -25.09
N LYS A 894 20.84 8.59 -25.59
CA LYS A 894 21.44 7.27 -25.54
C LYS A 894 22.69 7.28 -26.44
N GLY A 895 23.79 6.76 -25.94
CA GLY A 895 25.01 6.53 -26.76
C GLY A 895 26.21 7.39 -26.44
N ASP A 896 26.13 8.32 -25.49
CA ASP A 896 27.30 9.09 -25.05
C ASP A 896 28.32 8.18 -24.34
N ILE A 897 29.62 8.37 -24.63
CA ILE A 897 30.68 7.63 -23.94
C ILE A 897 30.78 8.11 -22.48
N ILE A 898 30.78 7.16 -21.57
CA ILE A 898 30.79 7.43 -20.14
C ILE A 898 32.22 7.68 -19.66
N ASN A 899 32.44 8.77 -18.93
CA ASN A 899 33.72 9.02 -18.25
C ASN A 899 33.68 8.34 -16.85
N TYR A 900 34.37 7.23 -16.73
CA TYR A 900 34.40 6.41 -15.53
C TYR A 900 35.31 6.93 -14.40
N ASP A 901 36.28 7.82 -14.67
CA ASP A 901 37.32 8.18 -13.72
C ASP A 901 36.80 8.78 -12.40
N GLN A 902 35.78 9.63 -12.47
CA GLN A 902 35.15 10.23 -11.29
C GLN A 902 33.90 9.51 -10.83
N LEU A 903 33.30 8.72 -11.70
CA LEU A 903 32.03 8.02 -11.44
C LEU A 903 32.25 6.81 -10.54
N ILE A 904 33.27 6.00 -10.83
CA ILE A 904 33.54 4.75 -10.09
C ILE A 904 33.80 5.04 -8.62
N ASP A 905 34.57 6.07 -8.30
CA ASP A 905 34.83 6.44 -6.90
C ASP A 905 33.54 6.74 -6.14
N LYS A 906 32.59 7.42 -6.79
CA LYS A 906 31.27 7.74 -6.18
C LYS A 906 30.41 6.50 -5.99
N LEU A 907 30.39 5.59 -6.99
CA LEU A 907 29.65 4.33 -6.91
C LEU A 907 30.26 3.41 -5.84
N LYS A 908 31.58 3.34 -5.76
CA LYS A 908 32.33 2.59 -4.75
C LYS A 908 32.03 3.12 -3.33
N GLN A 909 32.08 4.45 -3.16
CA GLN A 909 31.73 5.07 -1.88
C GLN A 909 30.31 4.72 -1.46
N LEU A 910 29.32 4.78 -2.37
CA LEU A 910 27.94 4.44 -2.11
C LEU A 910 27.80 2.97 -1.68
N LYS A 911 28.53 2.05 -2.32
CA LYS A 911 28.58 0.62 -1.98
C LYS A 911 29.16 0.38 -0.58
N GLU A 912 30.29 1.04 -0.27
CA GLU A 912 30.96 0.92 1.05
C GLU A 912 30.08 1.44 2.18
N GLU A 913 29.38 2.55 1.97
CA GLU A 913 28.43 3.11 2.94
C GLU A 913 27.27 2.14 3.19
N LEU A 914 26.72 1.53 2.13
CA LEU A 914 25.68 0.52 2.24
C LEU A 914 26.17 -0.73 3.00
N ILE A 915 27.36 -1.24 2.70
CA ILE A 915 27.94 -2.39 3.43
C ILE A 915 28.04 -2.08 4.93
N LYS A 916 28.58 -0.92 5.29
CA LYS A 916 28.68 -0.50 6.71
C LYS A 916 27.31 -0.41 7.38
N GLU A 917 26.32 0.09 6.68
CA GLU A 917 24.93 0.16 7.17
C GLU A 917 24.37 -1.26 7.42
N LEU A 918 24.51 -2.17 6.46
CA LEU A 918 24.00 -3.54 6.54
C LEU A 918 24.74 -4.37 7.60
N GLU A 919 26.04 -4.22 7.74
CA GLU A 919 26.82 -4.86 8.80
C GLU A 919 26.38 -4.38 10.20
N LYS A 920 26.09 -3.09 10.33
CA LYS A 920 25.51 -2.54 11.56
C LYS A 920 24.12 -3.11 11.84
N ARG A 921 23.29 -3.31 10.82
CA ARG A 921 21.98 -3.97 10.95
C ARG A 921 22.12 -5.46 11.36
N ARG A 922 23.04 -6.21 10.75
CA ARG A 922 23.32 -7.62 11.07
C ARG A 922 23.83 -7.83 12.50
N SER A 923 24.56 -6.88 13.09
CA SER A 923 25.04 -6.93 14.48
C SER A 923 23.91 -6.88 15.51
N ILE A 924 22.66 -6.57 15.08
CA ILE A 924 21.47 -6.51 15.91
C ILE A 924 20.54 -7.62 15.44
N ASP A 925 20.93 -8.85 15.71
CA ASP A 925 20.07 -10.03 15.44
C ASP A 925 18.91 -10.10 16.44
N ILE A 926 17.83 -9.39 16.10
CA ILE A 926 16.57 -9.41 16.87
C ILE A 926 15.62 -10.33 16.12
N THR A 927 15.64 -11.60 16.54
CA THR A 927 14.63 -12.55 16.07
C THR A 927 13.25 -12.11 16.55
N ILE A 928 12.30 -11.95 15.62
CA ILE A 928 10.89 -11.64 15.94
C ILE A 928 10.36 -12.73 16.87
N GLY A 929 9.87 -12.34 18.05
CA GLY A 929 9.34 -13.32 19.01
C GLY A 929 8.00 -13.91 18.53
N ASP A 930 7.77 -15.18 18.81
CA ASP A 930 6.61 -15.95 18.30
C ASP A 930 5.25 -15.50 18.82
N THR A 931 5.18 -14.58 19.80
CA THR A 931 3.91 -14.17 20.44
C THR A 931 3.74 -12.65 20.47
N PRO A 932 2.57 -12.12 20.05
CA PRO A 932 2.25 -10.69 20.17
C PRO A 932 2.22 -10.24 21.64
N ILE A 933 2.71 -9.02 21.92
CA ILE A 933 2.77 -8.44 23.29
C ILE A 933 1.38 -8.31 23.94
N HIS A 934 0.32 -8.30 23.16
CA HIS A 934 -1.05 -8.09 23.63
C HIS A 934 -1.64 -9.22 24.50
N THR A 935 -0.95 -10.35 24.63
CA THR A 935 -1.44 -11.54 25.30
C THR A 935 -1.42 -11.47 26.83
N ASN A 936 -0.54 -10.66 27.42
CA ASN A 936 -0.42 -10.57 28.87
C ASN A 936 -0.34 -9.12 29.32
N LYS A 937 -1.37 -8.67 30.05
CA LYS A 937 -1.46 -7.30 30.56
C LYS A 937 -0.23 -6.85 31.37
N ILE A 938 0.38 -7.76 32.14
CA ILE A 938 1.57 -7.47 32.95
C ILE A 938 2.79 -7.31 32.07
N VAL A 939 2.98 -8.19 31.09
CA VAL A 939 4.06 -8.12 30.11
C VAL A 939 4.00 -6.80 29.34
N ARG A 940 2.80 -6.42 28.90
CA ARG A 940 2.57 -5.14 28.21
C ARG A 940 2.94 -3.93 29.08
N ILE A 941 2.51 -3.90 30.35
CA ILE A 941 2.83 -2.79 31.26
C ILE A 941 4.33 -2.66 31.48
N ILE A 942 5.07 -3.76 31.63
CA ILE A 942 6.53 -3.75 31.81
C ILE A 942 7.20 -3.27 30.51
N TYR A 943 6.77 -3.79 29.37
CA TYR A 943 7.30 -3.43 28.06
C TYR A 943 7.12 -1.92 27.79
N ASP A 944 5.89 -1.41 27.94
CA ASP A 944 5.55 0.01 27.77
C ASP A 944 6.35 0.92 28.72
N ALA A 945 6.63 0.46 29.94
CA ALA A 945 7.41 1.20 30.93
C ALA A 945 8.90 1.28 30.56
N LEU A 946 9.47 0.20 30.02
CA LEU A 946 10.85 0.19 29.51
C LEU A 946 10.98 1.08 28.26
N GLU A 947 10.01 1.02 27.35
CA GLU A 947 9.96 1.88 26.15
C GLU A 947 9.89 3.36 26.54
N LYS A 948 8.98 3.74 27.42
CA LYS A 948 8.84 5.12 27.92
C LYS A 948 10.09 5.64 28.63
N SER A 949 10.92 4.74 29.15
CA SER A 949 12.20 5.09 29.79
C SER A 949 13.34 5.24 28.78
N GLY A 950 13.07 5.12 27.47
CA GLY A 950 14.08 5.19 26.40
C GLY A 950 14.94 3.92 26.26
N GLU A 951 14.61 2.84 26.97
CA GLU A 951 15.37 1.60 27.01
C GLU A 951 14.79 0.52 26.11
N TYR A 952 14.68 0.84 24.82
CA TYR A 952 14.01 0.00 23.83
C TYR A 952 14.68 -1.38 23.67
N GLU A 953 16.00 -1.43 23.70
CA GLU A 953 16.75 -2.69 23.63
C GLU A 953 16.41 -3.62 24.81
N LEU A 954 16.26 -3.08 26.03
CA LEU A 954 15.85 -3.85 27.19
C LEU A 954 14.39 -4.32 27.08
N ALA A 955 13.50 -3.50 26.49
CA ALA A 955 12.12 -3.88 26.24
C ALA A 955 12.06 -5.09 25.31
N VAL A 956 12.82 -5.09 24.22
CA VAL A 956 12.91 -6.21 23.27
C VAL A 956 13.50 -7.46 23.92
N ARG A 957 14.58 -7.33 24.69
CA ARG A 957 15.17 -8.44 25.45
C ARG A 957 14.21 -9.00 26.49
N PHE A 958 13.47 -8.13 27.17
CA PHE A 958 12.41 -8.56 28.10
C PHE A 958 11.34 -9.37 27.39
N ARG A 959 10.90 -8.96 26.22
CA ARG A 959 9.90 -9.69 25.46
C ARG A 959 10.35 -11.13 25.18
N LYS A 960 11.60 -11.34 24.74
CA LYS A 960 12.17 -12.69 24.56
C LYS A 960 12.14 -13.52 25.85
N ALA A 961 12.32 -12.88 26.99
CA ALA A 961 12.31 -13.50 28.30
C ALA A 961 10.92 -13.55 28.96
N SER A 962 9.88 -13.01 28.33
CA SER A 962 8.54 -12.86 28.92
C SER A 962 7.78 -14.17 29.10
N ASN A 963 8.24 -15.26 28.49
CA ASN A 963 7.75 -16.61 28.72
C ASN A 963 8.25 -17.23 30.06
N ASP A 964 9.24 -16.59 30.70
CA ASP A 964 9.69 -16.98 32.01
C ASP A 964 8.91 -16.24 33.11
N PRO A 965 8.04 -16.95 33.87
CA PRO A 965 7.21 -16.35 34.92
C PRO A 965 8.04 -15.65 36.01
N LEU A 966 9.29 -16.10 36.24
CA LEU A 966 10.18 -15.53 37.23
C LEU A 966 10.67 -14.16 36.79
N VAL A 967 11.08 -14.03 35.54
CA VAL A 967 11.51 -12.77 34.94
C VAL A 967 10.36 -11.75 34.99
N VAL A 968 9.16 -12.13 34.54
CA VAL A 968 7.98 -11.27 34.57
C VAL A 968 7.66 -10.80 36.01
N ARG A 969 7.71 -11.70 36.97
CA ARG A 969 7.43 -11.40 38.39
C ARG A 969 8.47 -10.45 39.00
N LEU A 970 9.76 -10.66 38.71
CA LEU A 970 10.85 -9.80 39.20
C LEU A 970 10.79 -8.40 38.59
N LEU A 971 10.54 -8.29 37.30
CA LEU A 971 10.42 -6.99 36.60
C LEU A 971 9.13 -6.27 37.01
N LYS A 972 8.03 -6.98 37.26
CA LYS A 972 6.81 -6.36 37.78
C LYS A 972 7.06 -5.74 39.17
N LYS A 973 7.73 -6.49 40.08
CA LYS A 973 8.11 -5.99 41.38
C LYS A 973 9.05 -4.75 41.25
N ALA A 974 10.02 -4.80 40.35
CA ALA A 974 10.93 -3.70 40.09
C ALA A 974 10.22 -2.47 39.54
N LEU A 975 9.19 -2.66 38.73
CA LEU A 975 8.32 -1.58 38.22
C LEU A 975 7.58 -0.90 39.38
N ASP A 976 6.96 -1.69 40.25
CA ASP A 976 6.20 -1.18 41.39
C ASP A 976 7.13 -0.44 42.43
N GLU A 977 8.41 -0.82 42.49
CA GLU A 977 9.45 -0.16 43.30
C GLU A 977 10.18 0.98 42.60
N GLY A 978 9.84 1.35 41.35
CA GLY A 978 10.48 2.42 40.57
C GLY A 978 11.91 2.13 40.11
N ARG A 979 12.36 0.87 40.11
CA ARG A 979 13.72 0.42 39.78
C ARG A 979 13.79 -0.45 38.53
N LEU A 980 12.79 -0.35 37.67
CA LEU A 980 12.59 -1.24 36.50
C LEU A 980 13.85 -1.31 35.62
N VAL A 981 14.40 -0.18 35.20
CA VAL A 981 15.53 -0.11 34.26
C VAL A 981 16.78 -0.76 34.86
N GLU A 982 17.08 -0.49 36.13
CA GLU A 982 18.24 -1.06 36.81
C GLU A 982 18.17 -2.60 36.88
N VAL A 983 17.01 -3.11 37.29
CA VAL A 983 16.79 -4.55 37.46
C VAL A 983 16.72 -5.24 36.10
N ALA A 984 16.09 -4.61 35.09
CA ALA A 984 16.06 -5.11 33.73
C ALA A 984 17.48 -5.23 33.13
N ARG A 985 18.32 -4.23 33.30
CA ARG A 985 19.73 -4.29 32.86
C ARG A 985 20.47 -5.46 33.49
N LYS A 986 20.32 -5.67 34.79
CA LYS A 986 21.00 -6.79 35.51
C LYS A 986 20.48 -8.17 35.09
N LEU A 987 19.16 -8.30 34.94
CA LEU A 987 18.53 -9.60 34.66
C LEU A 987 18.69 -9.99 33.18
N LEU A 988 18.53 -9.03 32.27
CA LEU A 988 18.48 -9.29 30.83
C LEU A 988 19.87 -9.21 30.16
N SER A 989 20.89 -8.66 30.85
CA SER A 989 22.27 -8.68 30.37
C SER A 989 23.04 -9.95 30.73
N SER A 990 22.64 -10.67 31.78
CA SER A 990 23.37 -11.86 32.29
C SER A 990 22.83 -13.22 31.84
N GLY A 991 21.71 -13.27 31.09
CA GLY A 991 20.98 -14.50 30.83
C GLY A 991 20.90 -14.99 29.37
N ILE A 992 21.37 -14.23 28.42
CA ILE A 992 21.41 -14.68 27.02
C ILE A 992 22.84 -15.20 26.77
N LYS A 993 23.06 -16.52 26.82
CA LYS A 993 24.20 -17.09 26.14
C LYS A 993 24.17 -16.55 24.71
N GLU A 994 25.12 -15.71 24.35
CA GLU A 994 25.44 -15.41 22.98
C GLU A 994 25.46 -16.74 22.24
N SER A 995 24.46 -16.97 21.39
CA SER A 995 24.57 -18.01 20.38
C SER A 995 25.89 -17.74 19.70
N ARG A 996 26.76 -18.73 19.66
CA ARG A 996 28.08 -18.68 19.07
C ARG A 996 28.05 -17.76 17.87
N SER A 997 28.91 -16.75 17.86
CA SER A 997 29.20 -15.95 16.68
C SER A 997 29.41 -16.90 15.52
N THR A 998 28.43 -17.08 14.70
CA THR A 998 28.65 -17.57 13.36
C THR A 998 29.56 -16.51 12.75
N GLU A 999 30.76 -16.87 12.37
CA GLU A 999 31.64 -16.01 11.56
C GLU A 999 30.81 -15.58 10.36
N HIS A 1000 30.27 -14.36 10.39
CA HIS A 1000 29.55 -13.81 9.28
C HIS A 1000 30.55 -13.59 8.15
N LYS A 1001 30.37 -14.30 7.04
CA LYS A 1001 31.10 -14.01 5.82
C LYS A 1001 30.93 -12.53 5.48
N PRO A 1002 31.96 -11.85 4.97
CA PRO A 1002 31.86 -10.47 4.56
C PRO A 1002 30.77 -10.32 3.48
N LEU A 1003 29.95 -9.29 3.61
CA LEU A 1003 28.87 -8.96 2.68
C LEU A 1003 29.47 -8.71 1.28
N LYS A 1004 28.99 -9.45 0.29
CA LYS A 1004 29.36 -9.24 -1.11
C LYS A 1004 28.16 -8.68 -1.87
N LEU A 1005 28.21 -7.39 -2.19
CA LEU A 1005 27.22 -6.72 -3.00
C LEU A 1005 27.70 -6.60 -4.44
N LYS A 1006 26.82 -6.90 -5.40
CA LYS A 1006 27.03 -6.68 -6.84
C LYS A 1006 26.19 -5.52 -7.33
N ARG A 1007 26.75 -4.67 -8.18
CA ARG A 1007 26.05 -3.57 -8.82
C ARG A 1007 25.29 -4.08 -10.06
N ILE A 1008 23.97 -3.90 -10.08
CA ILE A 1008 23.10 -4.37 -11.18
C ILE A 1008 22.95 -3.29 -12.26
N CYS A 1009 22.70 -2.06 -11.86
CA CYS A 1009 22.59 -0.90 -12.74
C CYS A 1009 22.83 0.37 -11.94
N TRP A 1010 23.03 1.50 -12.65
CA TRP A 1010 23.31 2.78 -12.02
C TRP A 1010 22.88 3.97 -12.88
N CYS A 1011 22.73 5.15 -12.26
CA CYS A 1011 22.47 6.40 -12.96
C CYS A 1011 23.19 7.54 -12.23
N ILE A 1012 23.91 8.39 -12.99
CA ILE A 1012 24.43 9.64 -12.46
C ILE A 1012 23.52 10.80 -12.86
N ILE A 1013 23.20 11.65 -11.91
CA ILE A 1013 22.46 12.89 -12.12
C ILE A 1013 23.46 14.05 -12.09
N THR A 1014 23.54 14.81 -13.17
CA THR A 1014 24.42 15.98 -13.31
C THR A 1014 23.57 17.25 -13.34
N PRO A 1015 24.04 18.38 -12.79
CA PRO A 1015 23.37 19.66 -12.94
C PRO A 1015 23.17 20.02 -14.42
N ARG A 1016 22.10 20.77 -14.70
CA ARG A 1016 21.80 21.29 -16.05
C ARG A 1016 22.91 22.23 -16.54
#